data_0b347da7fb98854e136a31fb98777236
#
_entry.id   0b347da7fb98854e136a31fb98777236
#
_cell.length_a   1.000
_cell.length_b   1.000
_cell.length_c   1.000
_cell.angle_alpha   90.00
_cell.angle_beta   90.00
_cell.angle_gamma   90.00
#
_symmetry.space_group_name_H-M   'P 1'
#
loop_
_entity.id
_entity.type
_entity.pdbx_description
1 polymer ?
#
loop_
_entity_poly.entity_id
_entity_poly.type
_entity_poly.pdbx_seq_one_letter_code
_entity_poly.pdbx_strand_id
1 'polypeptide(L)'
;MHTPAEPQMIRNSDPPIYAAGVDYPWHTLTGEQVQVSLDVSERGLSEAEAARRTAAYGLNVIPEPPRTGWPVVFISQFKSALIYVLLAASVLSVVIGEYSDAGFIMAVLMINALVGTVQEYKAETSARALGRIVRISARVLRDGRRRTIDSGELVPGDIVLLEAGDAVPADMRLLYANEAMADESLLTGESMPVHKQPQILVPDPRAAVADRRNMLHAGTHLVEGRARGVVCRTGMHTEVGRIAASLSATPAPPPLVLRLRHFTFVIAVVTLSFITLLAIGQLLRGAGIIETFFLAVALAVAAIPEGLPVAITVALAIGSHRMAQRHVIVRLLPAVEGLGTCTLIASDKTGTLTANKLTAKRLILPDGYDVDIAGEGFDPHGDLTHNGGPLDPTHQATVRRLVTAGALCNEAEYWSEGDGPHFSGDTVDVAFLVLAAKLGLTQAALARGQPPLGAIPFQASRRYAASFNEDLDAVHAHVKGAAETVLPMCRGMEMSAMEDLLNRLTRDGYRVLAVATGDVSLEDARVGSTRALSSLTFLGFVGLIDPVREGVPEALQKCRRAGIEVAMVTGDHPTTALAIARQLGIASSESQVMTGQMIKHLSSNPPGLVEEVSRTRVFARVEPVHKTQIVKAFQDAGHYVAVTGDGVNDAPALRAANIGVAMGRGGTDVARQAADLILTDDNFASIVNGVEEGRVAYSNIRKVTWLLISTGAAEILLFFLSFIFSLPLPLNAVQLLWLNLVTNGIQDVALAFEQKEPSVLDRPPRPPSQPIFDRRMIEQTVLSGAYMGTVAFCVFYWMMAHPGWDEFEARNILLLIMVLFENTHVFNCRSESRAALRIPLNA
;
A
#
# COMPACT_ATOMS: atom_id res chain seq x y z
N MET A 1 -11.36 1.50 58.64
CA MET A 1 -10.37 0.42 58.63
C MET A 1 -10.97 -0.69 57.76
N HIS A 2 -10.70 -0.67 56.43
CA HIS A 2 -11.02 -1.78 55.54
C HIS A 2 -9.70 -2.49 55.28
N THR A 3 -9.59 -3.70 55.72
CA THR A 3 -8.51 -4.63 55.41
C THR A 3 -8.53 -4.91 53.91
N PRO A 4 -7.39 -4.86 53.19
CA PRO A 4 -7.31 -5.27 51.81
C PRO A 4 -7.53 -6.79 51.73
N ALA A 5 -8.41 -7.21 50.85
CA ALA A 5 -8.64 -8.61 50.52
C ALA A 5 -7.34 -9.22 49.99
N GLU A 6 -6.86 -10.27 50.62
CA GLU A 6 -5.76 -11.10 50.09
C GLU A 6 -6.10 -11.62 48.67
N PRO A 7 -5.12 -11.68 47.77
CA PRO A 7 -5.35 -12.28 46.47
C PRO A 7 -5.64 -13.78 46.69
N GLN A 8 -6.81 -14.22 46.21
CA GLN A 8 -7.18 -15.62 46.24
C GLN A 8 -6.16 -16.45 45.44
N MET A 9 -5.36 -17.23 46.14
CA MET A 9 -4.54 -18.26 45.51
C MET A 9 -5.45 -19.26 44.79
N ILE A 10 -5.25 -19.38 43.49
CA ILE A 10 -5.93 -20.35 42.62
C ILE A 10 -5.60 -21.76 43.14
N ARG A 11 -6.60 -22.43 43.67
CA ARG A 11 -6.45 -23.84 44.08
C ARG A 11 -6.44 -24.73 42.83
N ASN A 12 -5.59 -25.75 42.82
CA ASN A 12 -5.44 -26.75 41.75
C ASN A 12 -6.73 -27.53 41.36
N SER A 13 -7.89 -27.14 41.92
CA SER A 13 -9.19 -27.79 41.72
C SER A 13 -10.22 -26.92 40.99
N ASP A 14 -9.89 -25.67 40.62
CA ASP A 14 -10.79 -24.81 39.85
C ASP A 14 -10.68 -25.18 38.37
N PRO A 15 -11.81 -25.20 37.60
CA PRO A 15 -11.74 -25.44 36.18
C PRO A 15 -10.85 -24.38 35.54
N PRO A 16 -10.08 -24.74 34.49
CA PRO A 16 -9.17 -23.81 33.87
C PRO A 16 -9.93 -22.53 33.47
N ILE A 17 -9.34 -21.38 33.74
CA ILE A 17 -9.92 -20.01 33.65
C ILE A 17 -10.41 -19.69 32.21
N TYR A 18 -10.30 -20.62 31.26
CA TYR A 18 -10.81 -20.48 29.90
C TYR A 18 -12.34 -20.48 29.78
N ALA A 19 -13.06 -20.88 30.79
CA ALA A 19 -14.51 -20.90 30.75
C ALA A 19 -15.06 -19.49 30.88
N ALA A 20 -15.35 -18.91 29.74
CA ALA A 20 -16.17 -17.71 29.55
C ALA A 20 -15.58 -16.34 29.95
N GLY A 21 -15.18 -15.54 28.96
CA GLY A 21 -15.43 -14.09 28.86
C GLY A 21 -15.04 -13.18 30.02
N VAL A 22 -14.29 -13.64 31.01
CA VAL A 22 -13.89 -12.85 32.15
C VAL A 22 -12.71 -11.97 31.77
N ASP A 23 -12.86 -10.68 31.99
CA ASP A 23 -11.86 -9.64 31.78
C ASP A 23 -10.75 -9.76 32.86
N TYR A 24 -9.92 -10.81 32.70
CA TYR A 24 -8.89 -11.11 33.68
C TYR A 24 -7.70 -10.14 33.52
N PRO A 25 -7.19 -9.53 34.61
CA PRO A 25 -6.10 -8.57 34.54
C PRO A 25 -4.73 -9.26 34.41
N TRP A 26 -4.41 -9.81 33.26
CA TRP A 26 -3.21 -10.58 32.94
C TRP A 26 -1.88 -9.89 33.31
N HIS A 27 -1.86 -8.54 33.33
CA HIS A 27 -0.71 -7.73 33.70
C HIS A 27 -0.37 -7.81 35.19
N THR A 28 -1.28 -8.29 36.05
CA THR A 28 -1.03 -8.48 37.48
C THR A 28 -0.32 -9.79 37.79
N LEU A 29 -0.26 -10.73 36.86
CA LEU A 29 0.35 -12.04 37.01
C LEU A 29 1.79 -12.09 36.47
N THR A 30 2.61 -12.98 37.04
CA THR A 30 3.91 -13.33 36.47
C THR A 30 3.72 -14.13 35.17
N GLY A 31 4.76 -14.17 34.30
CA GLY A 31 4.71 -14.97 33.09
C GLY A 31 4.45 -16.46 33.36
N GLU A 32 5.02 -17.03 34.39
CA GLU A 32 4.82 -18.42 34.85
C GLU A 32 3.38 -18.68 35.30
N GLN A 33 2.82 -17.76 36.08
CA GLN A 33 1.42 -17.85 36.51
C GLN A 33 0.46 -17.83 35.34
N VAL A 34 0.73 -17.00 34.32
CA VAL A 34 -0.09 -16.94 33.12
C VAL A 34 0.04 -18.22 32.29
N GLN A 35 1.24 -18.78 32.14
CA GLN A 35 1.43 -20.07 31.47
C GLN A 35 0.67 -21.22 32.18
N VAL A 36 0.74 -21.27 33.49
CA VAL A 36 -0.03 -22.25 34.29
C VAL A 36 -1.53 -22.03 34.12
N SER A 37 -2.00 -20.77 34.21
CA SER A 37 -3.42 -20.46 34.07
C SER A 37 -3.99 -20.76 32.69
N LEU A 38 -3.16 -20.67 31.64
CA LEU A 38 -3.52 -21.00 30.25
C LEU A 38 -3.16 -22.44 29.85
N ASP A 39 -2.63 -23.26 30.81
CA ASP A 39 -2.16 -24.65 30.58
C ASP A 39 -1.22 -24.75 29.36
N VAL A 40 -0.13 -23.97 29.39
CA VAL A 40 0.85 -23.88 28.32
C VAL A 40 2.24 -24.21 28.82
N SER A 41 2.90 -25.16 28.19
CA SER A 41 4.29 -25.50 28.47
C SER A 41 5.27 -24.54 27.77
N GLU A 42 6.55 -24.58 28.16
CA GLU A 42 7.61 -23.82 27.45
C GLU A 42 7.76 -24.22 25.97
N ARG A 43 7.28 -25.43 25.60
CA ARG A 43 7.26 -25.90 24.20
C ARG A 43 6.08 -25.38 23.38
N GLY A 44 5.20 -24.58 23.99
CA GLY A 44 3.96 -24.10 23.38
C GLY A 44 2.84 -25.13 23.39
N LEU A 45 1.76 -24.82 22.71
CA LEU A 45 0.61 -25.70 22.53
C LEU A 45 0.94 -26.82 21.51
N SER A 46 0.27 -27.97 21.65
CA SER A 46 0.22 -28.95 20.56
C SER A 46 -0.75 -28.50 19.46
N GLU A 47 -0.56 -28.96 18.21
CA GLU A 47 -1.48 -28.67 17.11
C GLU A 47 -2.92 -29.11 17.42
N ALA A 48 -3.09 -30.27 18.07
CA ALA A 48 -4.40 -30.79 18.45
C ALA A 48 -5.09 -29.87 19.47
N GLU A 49 -4.33 -29.33 20.43
CA GLU A 49 -4.85 -28.40 21.44
C GLU A 49 -5.18 -27.04 20.82
N ALA A 50 -4.34 -26.53 19.91
CA ALA A 50 -4.60 -25.31 19.19
C ALA A 50 -5.89 -25.41 18.35
N ALA A 51 -6.09 -26.51 17.62
CA ALA A 51 -7.32 -26.75 16.86
C ALA A 51 -8.56 -26.84 17.78
N ARG A 52 -8.47 -27.47 18.95
CA ARG A 52 -9.55 -27.53 19.93
C ARG A 52 -9.90 -26.13 20.47
N ARG A 53 -8.90 -25.32 20.75
CA ARG A 53 -9.07 -23.92 21.20
C ARG A 53 -9.64 -23.04 20.09
N THR A 54 -9.24 -23.22 18.84
CA THR A 54 -9.85 -22.51 17.70
C THR A 54 -11.36 -22.81 17.61
N ALA A 55 -11.77 -24.07 17.82
CA ALA A 55 -13.19 -24.43 17.83
C ALA A 55 -13.96 -23.81 19.01
N ALA A 56 -13.29 -23.62 20.15
CA ALA A 56 -13.90 -23.06 21.38
C ALA A 56 -13.97 -21.52 21.38
N TYR A 57 -12.87 -20.84 20.97
CA TYR A 57 -12.73 -19.38 21.02
C TYR A 57 -13.02 -18.68 19.70
N GLY A 58 -13.09 -19.40 18.59
CA GLY A 58 -13.16 -18.83 17.25
C GLY A 58 -11.82 -18.31 16.73
N LEU A 59 -11.86 -17.65 15.59
CA LEU A 59 -10.70 -17.05 14.96
C LEU A 59 -10.31 -15.72 15.63
N ASN A 60 -9.02 -15.40 15.63
CA ASN A 60 -8.49 -14.10 16.06
C ASN A 60 -8.71 -13.04 14.99
N VAL A 61 -9.96 -12.66 14.78
CA VAL A 61 -10.36 -11.63 13.83
C VAL A 61 -11.31 -10.65 14.51
N ILE A 62 -11.17 -9.37 14.21
CA ILE A 62 -12.18 -8.36 14.53
C ILE A 62 -13.21 -8.45 13.41
N PRO A 63 -14.49 -8.77 13.69
CA PRO A 63 -15.50 -8.88 12.65
C PRO A 63 -15.59 -7.58 11.88
N GLU A 64 -15.52 -7.66 10.56
CA GLU A 64 -15.87 -6.53 9.71
C GLU A 64 -17.32 -6.13 10.00
N PRO A 65 -17.67 -4.83 9.89
CA PRO A 65 -19.06 -4.40 10.00
C PRO A 65 -19.93 -5.28 9.11
N PRO A 66 -21.13 -5.71 9.60
CA PRO A 66 -21.97 -6.62 8.87
C PRO A 66 -22.21 -6.08 7.47
N ARG A 67 -22.25 -6.97 6.49
CA ARG A 67 -22.55 -6.60 5.10
C ARG A 67 -23.85 -5.85 5.08
N THR A 68 -23.88 -4.72 4.39
CA THR A 68 -25.14 -4.05 4.10
C THR A 68 -25.98 -5.05 3.29
N GLY A 69 -26.99 -5.61 3.91
CA GLY A 69 -27.83 -6.61 3.25
C GLY A 69 -28.47 -6.00 1.99
N TRP A 70 -28.65 -6.79 0.94
CA TRP A 70 -29.30 -6.32 -0.29
C TRP A 70 -30.60 -5.55 -0.08
N PRO A 71 -31.46 -5.86 0.94
CA PRO A 71 -32.67 -5.07 1.17
C PRO A 71 -32.39 -3.66 1.65
N VAL A 72 -31.32 -3.47 2.44
CA VAL A 72 -30.92 -2.14 2.94
C VAL A 72 -30.34 -1.31 1.79
N VAL A 73 -29.52 -1.92 0.92
CA VAL A 73 -29.03 -1.28 -0.31
C VAL A 73 -30.19 -0.91 -1.22
N PHE A 74 -31.18 -1.78 -1.37
CA PHE A 74 -32.38 -1.50 -2.16
C PHE A 74 -33.19 -0.32 -1.60
N ILE A 75 -33.44 -0.28 -0.29
CA ILE A 75 -34.15 0.84 0.34
C ILE A 75 -33.30 2.12 0.28
N SER A 76 -31.97 2.04 0.31
CA SER A 76 -31.09 3.21 0.21
C SER A 76 -31.21 3.89 -1.16
N GLN A 77 -31.55 3.14 -2.22
CA GLN A 77 -31.78 3.72 -3.55
C GLN A 77 -32.93 4.75 -3.53
N PHE A 78 -33.89 4.61 -2.64
CA PHE A 78 -35.03 5.55 -2.52
C PHE A 78 -34.70 6.81 -1.71
N LYS A 79 -33.49 6.98 -1.18
CA LYS A 79 -33.07 8.15 -0.38
C LYS A 79 -32.49 9.30 -1.22
N SER A 80 -32.89 9.46 -2.47
CA SER A 80 -32.50 10.57 -3.35
C SER A 80 -33.60 11.66 -3.36
N ALA A 81 -33.16 12.92 -3.38
CA ALA A 81 -34.10 14.06 -3.47
C ALA A 81 -34.96 13.98 -4.74
N LEU A 82 -34.41 13.53 -5.86
CA LEU A 82 -35.12 13.35 -7.11
C LEU A 82 -36.21 12.27 -7.00
N ILE A 83 -35.89 11.14 -6.37
CA ILE A 83 -36.87 10.06 -6.17
C ILE A 83 -38.04 10.53 -5.33
N TYR A 84 -37.83 11.42 -4.36
CA TYR A 84 -38.93 12.03 -3.62
C TYR A 84 -39.81 12.91 -4.52
N VAL A 85 -39.21 13.65 -5.48
CA VAL A 85 -39.96 14.43 -6.47
C VAL A 85 -40.78 13.51 -7.38
N LEU A 86 -40.20 12.40 -7.85
CA LEU A 86 -40.89 11.42 -8.69
C LEU A 86 -41.97 10.67 -7.92
N LEU A 87 -41.78 10.34 -6.66
CA LEU A 87 -42.81 9.79 -5.82
C LEU A 87 -43.98 10.79 -5.63
N ALA A 88 -43.67 12.07 -5.41
CA ALA A 88 -44.65 13.12 -5.35
C ALA A 88 -45.40 13.27 -6.68
N ALA A 89 -44.72 13.19 -7.81
CA ALA A 89 -45.32 13.20 -9.15
C ALA A 89 -46.26 11.99 -9.35
N SER A 90 -45.80 10.78 -8.95
CA SER A 90 -46.62 9.57 -9.04
C SER A 90 -47.92 9.68 -8.19
N VAL A 91 -47.78 10.18 -6.95
CA VAL A 91 -48.96 10.44 -6.09
C VAL A 91 -49.88 11.47 -6.72
N LEU A 92 -49.36 12.57 -7.28
CA LEU A 92 -50.16 13.59 -7.95
C LEU A 92 -50.87 13.02 -9.19
N SER A 93 -50.20 12.20 -9.99
CA SER A 93 -50.82 11.50 -11.14
C SER A 93 -51.97 10.63 -10.71
N VAL A 94 -51.87 9.90 -9.56
CA VAL A 94 -53.00 9.13 -8.99
C VAL A 94 -54.16 10.04 -8.60
N VAL A 95 -53.87 11.19 -7.97
CA VAL A 95 -54.90 12.15 -7.53
C VAL A 95 -55.67 12.78 -8.73
N ILE A 96 -54.96 13.00 -9.85
CA ILE A 96 -55.55 13.57 -11.09
C ILE A 96 -56.34 12.49 -11.87
N GLY A 97 -56.06 11.18 -11.61
CA GLY A 97 -56.72 10.08 -12.30
C GLY A 97 -55.89 9.46 -13.43
N GLU A 98 -54.63 9.91 -13.60
CA GLU A 98 -53.69 9.40 -14.59
C GLU A 98 -52.95 8.17 -14.06
N TYR A 99 -53.69 7.07 -13.83
CA TYR A 99 -53.16 5.83 -13.22
C TYR A 99 -52.07 5.16 -14.07
N SER A 100 -52.13 5.37 -15.38
CA SER A 100 -51.12 4.83 -16.32
C SER A 100 -49.74 5.44 -16.04
N ASP A 101 -49.68 6.78 -15.96
CA ASP A 101 -48.41 7.51 -15.71
C ASP A 101 -47.86 7.22 -14.32
N ALA A 102 -48.75 7.18 -13.31
CA ALA A 102 -48.36 6.80 -11.96
C ALA A 102 -47.75 5.38 -11.90
N GLY A 103 -48.34 4.42 -12.60
CA GLY A 103 -47.89 3.04 -12.71
C GLY A 103 -46.53 2.94 -13.41
N PHE A 104 -46.37 3.68 -14.50
CA PHE A 104 -45.09 3.74 -15.21
C PHE A 104 -43.95 4.38 -14.40
N ILE A 105 -44.20 5.52 -13.76
CA ILE A 105 -43.22 6.16 -12.86
C ILE A 105 -42.80 5.16 -11.77
N MET A 106 -43.73 4.49 -11.13
CA MET A 106 -43.40 3.50 -10.10
C MET A 106 -42.66 2.29 -10.64
N ALA A 107 -43.02 1.77 -11.80
CA ALA A 107 -42.30 0.65 -12.45
C ALA A 107 -40.84 1.00 -12.77
N VAL A 108 -40.62 2.18 -13.32
CA VAL A 108 -39.25 2.63 -13.63
C VAL A 108 -38.43 2.89 -12.36
N LEU A 109 -39.02 3.49 -11.31
CA LEU A 109 -38.36 3.63 -10.02
C LEU A 109 -37.98 2.28 -9.43
N MET A 110 -38.81 1.26 -9.55
CA MET A 110 -38.50 -0.11 -9.11
C MET A 110 -37.40 -0.76 -9.92
N ILE A 111 -37.40 -0.60 -11.24
CA ILE A 111 -36.32 -1.08 -12.13
C ILE A 111 -34.99 -0.40 -11.77
N ASN A 112 -35.00 0.91 -11.57
CA ASN A 112 -33.81 1.64 -11.14
C ASN A 112 -33.28 1.13 -9.81
N ALA A 113 -34.11 1.07 -8.82
CA ALA A 113 -33.73 0.58 -7.50
C ALA A 113 -33.14 -0.84 -7.59
N LEU A 114 -33.68 -1.69 -8.45
CA LEU A 114 -33.18 -3.04 -8.66
C LEU A 114 -31.79 -3.03 -9.36
N VAL A 115 -31.67 -2.30 -10.45
CA VAL A 115 -30.41 -2.18 -11.21
C VAL A 115 -29.33 -1.55 -10.35
N GLY A 116 -29.62 -0.43 -9.68
CA GLY A 116 -28.68 0.24 -8.78
C GLY A 116 -28.25 -0.66 -7.62
N THR A 117 -29.19 -1.42 -7.04
CA THR A 117 -28.86 -2.39 -5.98
C THR A 117 -27.91 -3.48 -6.45
N VAL A 118 -28.15 -4.07 -7.62
CA VAL A 118 -27.28 -5.12 -8.18
C VAL A 118 -25.88 -4.56 -8.47
N GLN A 119 -25.78 -3.36 -9.04
CA GLN A 119 -24.51 -2.72 -9.36
C GLN A 119 -23.72 -2.38 -8.09
N GLU A 120 -24.34 -1.72 -7.11
CA GLU A 120 -23.71 -1.34 -5.84
C GLU A 120 -23.29 -2.57 -5.04
N TYR A 121 -24.14 -3.59 -4.94
CA TYR A 121 -23.84 -4.83 -4.24
C TYR A 121 -22.66 -5.60 -4.88
N LYS A 122 -22.58 -5.66 -6.23
CA LYS A 122 -21.45 -6.27 -6.93
C LYS A 122 -20.16 -5.47 -6.75
N ALA A 123 -20.22 -4.14 -6.85
CA ALA A 123 -19.07 -3.27 -6.66
C ALA A 123 -18.50 -3.39 -5.24
N GLU A 124 -19.34 -3.38 -4.21
CA GLU A 124 -18.94 -3.55 -2.81
C GLU A 124 -18.32 -4.93 -2.56
N THR A 125 -18.91 -5.99 -3.12
CA THR A 125 -18.40 -7.37 -2.96
C THR A 125 -17.03 -7.53 -3.61
N SER A 126 -16.82 -6.96 -4.79
CA SER A 126 -15.52 -7.02 -5.49
C SER A 126 -14.43 -6.23 -4.75
N ALA A 127 -14.75 -5.05 -4.24
CA ALA A 127 -13.82 -4.23 -3.47
C ALA A 127 -13.36 -4.93 -2.18
N ARG A 128 -14.27 -5.56 -1.45
CA ARG A 128 -13.94 -6.29 -0.20
C ARG A 128 -13.14 -7.57 -0.43
N ALA A 129 -13.40 -8.30 -1.54
CA ALA A 129 -12.65 -9.51 -1.86
C ALA A 129 -11.15 -9.25 -2.00
N LEU A 130 -10.76 -8.09 -2.53
CA LEU A 130 -9.37 -7.67 -2.70
C LEU A 130 -8.68 -7.33 -1.37
N GLY A 131 -9.40 -6.75 -0.41
CA GLY A 131 -8.86 -6.42 0.92
C GLY A 131 -8.41 -7.64 1.74
N ARG A 132 -8.95 -8.84 1.45
CA ARG A 132 -8.62 -10.09 2.17
C ARG A 132 -7.34 -10.77 1.72
N ILE A 133 -6.69 -10.30 0.67
CA ILE A 133 -5.46 -10.93 0.13
C ILE A 133 -4.26 -10.62 1.03
N VAL A 134 -4.28 -9.54 1.80
CA VAL A 134 -3.19 -9.17 2.73
C VAL A 134 -3.47 -9.77 4.10
N ARG A 135 -2.86 -10.92 4.38
CA ARG A 135 -2.93 -11.58 5.69
C ARG A 135 -1.68 -11.26 6.50
N ILE A 136 -1.89 -10.94 7.77
CA ILE A 136 -0.80 -10.81 8.74
C ILE A 136 -0.43 -12.23 9.19
N SER A 137 0.85 -12.55 9.15
CA SER A 137 1.37 -13.82 9.66
C SER A 137 1.90 -13.66 11.10
N ALA A 138 1.82 -14.72 11.88
CA ALA A 138 2.38 -14.79 13.23
C ALA A 138 3.37 -15.95 13.34
N ARG A 139 4.53 -15.70 13.92
CA ARG A 139 5.51 -16.73 14.24
C ARG A 139 5.20 -17.30 15.61
N VAL A 140 4.84 -18.56 15.69
CA VAL A 140 4.44 -19.24 16.92
C VAL A 140 5.38 -20.39 17.27
N LEU A 141 5.42 -20.75 18.55
CA LEU A 141 6.07 -21.94 19.03
C LEU A 141 4.98 -22.97 19.38
N ARG A 142 4.85 -24.02 18.55
CA ARG A 142 3.95 -25.17 18.77
C ARG A 142 4.73 -26.47 18.70
N ASP A 143 4.45 -27.41 19.59
CA ASP A 143 5.16 -28.69 19.71
C ASP A 143 6.70 -28.55 19.82
N GLY A 144 7.20 -27.44 20.38
CA GLY A 144 8.61 -27.10 20.47
C GLY A 144 9.26 -26.66 19.15
N ARG A 145 8.48 -26.47 18.08
CA ARG A 145 8.95 -26.01 16.77
C ARG A 145 8.44 -24.63 16.45
N ARG A 146 9.26 -23.79 15.84
CA ARG A 146 8.86 -22.50 15.31
C ARG A 146 8.06 -22.70 14.02
N ARG A 147 6.88 -22.08 13.93
CA ARG A 147 6.01 -22.13 12.75
C ARG A 147 5.48 -20.74 12.44
N THR A 148 5.25 -20.49 11.18
CA THR A 148 4.53 -19.28 10.72
C THR A 148 3.11 -19.69 10.37
N ILE A 149 2.12 -19.05 11.01
CA ILE A 149 0.69 -19.30 10.79
C ILE A 149 0.00 -17.98 10.40
N ASP A 150 -1.22 -18.06 9.90
CA ASP A 150 -2.09 -16.87 9.75
C ASP A 150 -2.41 -16.33 11.16
N SER A 151 -2.27 -15.02 11.38
CA SER A 151 -2.58 -14.41 12.68
C SER A 151 -4.02 -14.66 13.13
N GLY A 152 -4.94 -14.88 12.17
CA GLY A 152 -6.33 -15.24 12.44
C GLY A 152 -6.49 -16.62 13.12
N GLU A 153 -5.48 -17.49 13.03
CA GLU A 153 -5.49 -18.84 13.66
C GLU A 153 -4.90 -18.86 15.08
N LEU A 154 -4.50 -17.68 15.60
CA LEU A 154 -3.99 -17.57 16.96
C LEU A 154 -5.10 -17.83 17.99
N VAL A 155 -4.73 -18.56 19.01
CA VAL A 155 -5.62 -18.88 20.14
C VAL A 155 -4.99 -18.49 21.49
N PRO A 156 -5.79 -18.22 22.51
CA PRO A 156 -5.25 -18.03 23.87
C PRO A 156 -4.37 -19.21 24.28
N GLY A 157 -3.15 -18.90 24.73
CA GLY A 157 -2.12 -19.88 25.07
C GLY A 157 -1.04 -20.08 23.99
N ASP A 158 -1.20 -19.59 22.76
CA ASP A 158 -0.10 -19.61 21.79
C ASP A 158 1.09 -18.78 22.29
N ILE A 159 2.30 -19.30 22.11
CA ILE A 159 3.53 -18.53 22.33
C ILE A 159 3.95 -17.91 21.02
N VAL A 160 3.93 -16.56 20.96
CA VAL A 160 4.28 -15.77 19.78
C VAL A 160 5.69 -15.21 19.93
N LEU A 161 6.45 -15.24 18.84
CA LEU A 161 7.79 -14.68 18.71
C LEU A 161 7.70 -13.41 17.87
N LEU A 162 8.19 -12.28 18.40
CA LEU A 162 8.16 -10.98 17.72
C LEU A 162 9.58 -10.42 17.59
N GLU A 163 9.83 -9.76 16.48
CA GLU A 163 11.03 -8.98 16.18
C GLU A 163 10.65 -7.57 15.77
N ALA A 164 11.63 -6.66 15.78
CA ALA A 164 11.42 -5.29 15.31
C ALA A 164 10.77 -5.26 13.93
N GLY A 165 9.66 -4.50 13.80
CA GLY A 165 8.86 -4.40 12.58
C GLY A 165 7.63 -5.31 12.53
N ASP A 166 7.47 -6.23 13.48
CA ASP A 166 6.26 -7.05 13.55
C ASP A 166 5.09 -6.29 14.18
N ALA A 167 3.90 -6.49 13.61
CA ALA A 167 2.67 -6.12 14.28
C ALA A 167 2.35 -7.12 15.39
N VAL A 168 1.87 -6.64 16.51
CA VAL A 168 1.40 -7.47 17.62
C VAL A 168 0.01 -8.04 17.25
N PRO A 169 -0.11 -9.36 17.01
CA PRO A 169 -1.30 -9.93 16.39
C PRO A 169 -2.46 -10.18 17.38
N ALA A 170 -2.18 -10.18 18.69
CA ALA A 170 -3.15 -10.43 19.75
C ALA A 170 -2.66 -9.80 21.07
N ASP A 171 -3.54 -9.65 22.07
CA ASP A 171 -3.06 -9.20 23.39
C ASP A 171 -2.30 -10.33 24.06
N MET A 172 -1.05 -10.05 24.49
CA MET A 172 -0.17 -11.07 25.03
C MET A 172 0.57 -10.58 26.29
N ARG A 173 0.82 -11.53 27.18
CA ARG A 173 1.69 -11.34 28.36
C ARG A 173 3.12 -11.71 27.97
N LEU A 174 4.04 -10.78 28.17
CA LEU A 174 5.45 -11.00 27.88
C LEU A 174 6.07 -12.06 28.78
N LEU A 175 6.76 -13.01 28.18
CA LEU A 175 7.59 -14.03 28.85
C LEU A 175 9.06 -13.65 28.79
N TYR A 176 9.49 -13.05 27.67
CA TYR A 176 10.86 -12.60 27.42
C TYR A 176 10.85 -11.34 26.59
N ALA A 177 11.75 -10.43 26.88
CA ALA A 177 12.02 -9.23 26.09
C ALA A 177 13.50 -8.89 26.15
N ASN A 178 14.07 -8.54 25.02
CA ASN A 178 15.43 -8.02 24.90
C ASN A 178 15.38 -6.70 24.12
N GLU A 179 15.61 -5.59 24.83
CA GLU A 179 15.54 -4.22 24.29
C GLU A 179 14.24 -3.92 23.52
N ALA A 180 13.14 -4.55 23.95
CA ALA A 180 11.87 -4.46 23.25
C ALA A 180 11.18 -3.12 23.48
N MET A 181 10.95 -2.36 22.42
CA MET A 181 10.18 -1.12 22.43
C MET A 181 8.95 -1.26 21.54
N ALA A 182 7.78 -0.91 22.06
CA ALA A 182 6.51 -1.00 21.34
C ALA A 182 5.91 0.39 21.11
N ASP A 183 5.46 0.63 19.88
CA ASP A 183 4.61 1.77 19.54
C ASP A 183 3.15 1.43 19.87
N GLU A 184 2.64 2.06 20.90
CA GLU A 184 1.26 1.90 21.39
C GLU A 184 0.38 3.12 21.10
N SER A 185 0.82 4.01 20.21
CA SER A 185 0.14 5.27 19.88
C SER A 185 -1.32 5.08 19.46
N LEU A 186 -1.63 3.96 18.80
CA LEU A 186 -2.99 3.59 18.42
C LEU A 186 -3.95 3.47 19.62
N LEU A 187 -3.44 3.03 20.76
CA LEU A 187 -4.24 2.76 21.98
C LEU A 187 -4.14 3.89 23.00
N THR A 188 -2.97 4.50 23.10
CA THR A 188 -2.66 5.48 24.16
C THR A 188 -2.70 6.92 23.68
N GLY A 189 -2.56 7.15 22.37
CA GLY A 189 -2.38 8.48 21.77
C GLY A 189 -0.98 9.06 21.96
N GLU A 190 -0.08 8.37 22.69
CA GLU A 190 1.30 8.80 22.94
C GLU A 190 2.22 8.42 21.78
N SER A 191 2.95 9.37 21.22
CA SER A 191 3.79 9.15 20.02
C SER A 191 5.15 8.50 20.31
N MET A 192 5.55 8.37 21.58
CA MET A 192 6.85 7.80 21.95
C MET A 192 6.71 6.30 22.21
N PRO A 193 7.59 5.46 21.61
CA PRO A 193 7.61 4.04 21.90
C PRO A 193 7.87 3.73 23.38
N VAL A 194 7.22 2.70 23.90
CA VAL A 194 7.28 2.31 25.31
C VAL A 194 8.20 1.11 25.48
N HIS A 195 9.16 1.20 26.41
CA HIS A 195 10.05 0.09 26.76
C HIS A 195 9.28 -1.00 27.49
N LYS A 196 9.35 -2.25 27.00
CA LYS A 196 8.62 -3.41 27.51
C LYS A 196 9.50 -4.31 28.38
N GLN A 197 9.00 -4.66 29.56
CA GLN A 197 9.78 -5.39 30.57
C GLN A 197 8.92 -6.51 31.18
N PRO A 198 9.20 -7.79 30.89
CA PRO A 198 8.40 -8.93 31.38
C PRO A 198 8.42 -9.08 32.92
N GLN A 199 9.48 -8.62 33.58
CA GLN A 199 9.68 -8.79 35.04
C GLN A 199 8.86 -7.80 35.89
N ILE A 200 8.43 -6.68 35.28
CA ILE A 200 7.63 -5.69 36.01
C ILE A 200 6.22 -6.24 36.22
N LEU A 201 5.80 -6.28 37.46
CA LEU A 201 4.40 -6.55 37.83
C LEU A 201 3.66 -5.21 37.98
N VAL A 202 2.47 -5.14 37.43
CA VAL A 202 1.56 -4.00 37.57
C VAL A 202 0.38 -4.44 38.45
N PRO A 203 0.44 -4.18 39.75
CA PRO A 203 -0.49 -4.80 40.72
C PRO A 203 -1.92 -4.23 40.68
N ASP A 204 -2.12 -3.05 40.05
CA ASP A 204 -3.44 -2.45 39.90
C ASP A 204 -4.23 -3.14 38.80
N PRO A 205 -5.31 -3.89 39.07
CA PRO A 205 -6.15 -4.53 38.06
C PRO A 205 -6.77 -3.56 37.03
N ARG A 206 -6.86 -2.27 37.37
CA ARG A 206 -7.45 -1.20 36.56
C ARG A 206 -6.38 -0.30 35.93
N ALA A 207 -5.11 -0.71 35.95
CA ALA A 207 -4.03 0.07 35.36
C ALA A 207 -4.37 0.44 33.88
N ALA A 208 -4.07 1.67 33.51
CA ALA A 208 -4.22 2.11 32.11
C ALA A 208 -3.36 1.26 31.17
N VAL A 209 -3.77 1.14 29.89
CA VAL A 209 -3.03 0.35 28.90
C VAL A 209 -1.58 0.80 28.79
N ALA A 210 -1.33 2.11 28.80
CA ALA A 210 0.00 2.72 28.73
C ALA A 210 0.95 2.28 29.89
N ASP A 211 0.40 1.92 31.05
CA ASP A 211 1.18 1.54 32.25
C ASP A 211 1.52 0.05 32.26
N ARG A 212 0.90 -0.76 31.39
CA ARG A 212 1.08 -2.23 31.36
C ARG A 212 2.34 -2.62 30.60
N ARG A 213 3.52 -2.28 31.16
CA ARG A 213 4.83 -2.51 30.53
C ARG A 213 5.18 -3.98 30.30
N ASN A 214 4.48 -4.90 30.93
CA ASN A 214 4.66 -6.34 30.81
C ASN A 214 3.67 -7.00 29.83
N MET A 215 2.88 -6.20 29.11
CA MET A 215 1.93 -6.64 28.07
C MET A 215 2.31 -6.06 26.72
N LEU A 216 1.93 -6.76 25.66
CA LEU A 216 1.82 -6.24 24.31
C LEU A 216 0.38 -6.37 23.84
N HIS A 217 -0.10 -5.37 23.14
CA HIS A 217 -1.51 -5.25 22.74
C HIS A 217 -1.70 -5.39 21.25
N ALA A 218 -2.77 -6.06 20.81
CA ALA A 218 -3.12 -6.21 19.40
C ALA A 218 -3.15 -4.86 18.68
N GLY A 219 -2.68 -4.85 17.42
CA GLY A 219 -2.65 -3.64 16.58
C GLY A 219 -1.54 -2.65 16.90
N THR A 220 -0.73 -2.89 17.96
CA THR A 220 0.51 -2.15 18.23
C THR A 220 1.68 -2.77 17.47
N HIS A 221 2.86 -2.17 17.50
CA HIS A 221 4.00 -2.62 16.72
C HIS A 221 5.26 -2.66 17.59
N LEU A 222 6.07 -3.71 17.40
CA LEU A 222 7.40 -3.76 17.99
C LEU A 222 8.36 -2.94 17.12
N VAL A 223 8.87 -1.83 17.67
CA VAL A 223 9.75 -0.89 16.92
C VAL A 223 11.21 -1.33 17.00
N GLU A 224 11.62 -1.82 18.18
CA GLU A 224 13.00 -2.27 18.44
C GLU A 224 13.00 -3.54 19.27
N GLY A 225 14.09 -4.31 19.18
CA GLY A 225 14.36 -5.48 19.99
C GLY A 225 13.60 -6.74 19.57
N ARG A 226 13.53 -7.69 20.50
CA ARG A 226 12.84 -8.99 20.35
C ARG A 226 11.98 -9.29 21.56
N ALA A 227 10.84 -9.92 21.33
CA ALA A 227 9.93 -10.30 22.41
C ALA A 227 9.36 -11.71 22.20
N ARG A 228 9.04 -12.38 23.30
CA ARG A 228 8.26 -13.62 23.33
C ARG A 228 7.12 -13.43 24.32
N GLY A 229 5.90 -13.68 23.89
CA GLY A 229 4.72 -13.52 24.72
C GLY A 229 3.74 -14.68 24.56
N VAL A 230 2.93 -14.92 25.58
CA VAL A 230 1.81 -15.86 25.52
C VAL A 230 0.53 -15.08 25.23
N VAL A 231 -0.24 -15.52 24.24
CA VAL A 231 -1.51 -14.92 23.85
C VAL A 231 -2.53 -15.08 24.99
N CYS A 232 -3.10 -13.97 25.44
CA CYS A 232 -4.09 -13.92 26.52
C CYS A 232 -5.50 -13.65 26.01
N ARG A 233 -5.63 -12.80 24.97
CA ARG A 233 -6.92 -12.40 24.37
C ARG A 233 -6.79 -12.31 22.86
N THR A 234 -7.87 -12.68 22.16
CA THR A 234 -7.96 -12.68 20.69
C THR A 234 -9.20 -11.95 20.20
N GLY A 235 -9.19 -11.46 18.95
CA GLY A 235 -10.32 -10.87 18.26
C GLY A 235 -10.99 -9.73 19.04
N MET A 236 -12.30 -9.82 19.20
CA MET A 236 -13.10 -8.80 19.90
C MET A 236 -12.78 -8.63 21.39
N HIS A 237 -12.07 -9.59 21.99
CA HIS A 237 -11.67 -9.53 23.40
C HIS A 237 -10.36 -8.78 23.62
N THR A 238 -9.64 -8.40 22.58
CA THR A 238 -8.45 -7.54 22.65
C THR A 238 -8.81 -6.09 22.99
N GLU A 239 -7.85 -5.29 23.46
CA GLU A 239 -8.07 -3.87 23.70
C GLU A 239 -8.55 -3.13 22.45
N VAL A 240 -7.94 -3.41 21.29
CA VAL A 240 -8.39 -2.86 19.98
C VAL A 240 -9.78 -3.35 19.61
N GLY A 241 -10.09 -4.63 19.86
CA GLY A 241 -11.41 -5.20 19.60
C GLY A 241 -12.51 -4.48 20.39
N ARG A 242 -12.26 -4.15 21.66
CA ARG A 242 -13.18 -3.37 22.51
C ARG A 242 -13.37 -1.94 22.01
N ILE A 243 -12.32 -1.29 21.54
CA ILE A 243 -12.41 0.03 20.92
C ILE A 243 -13.22 -0.06 19.63
N ALA A 244 -12.96 -1.05 18.78
CA ALA A 244 -13.68 -1.25 17.52
C ALA A 244 -15.19 -1.48 17.74
N ALA A 245 -15.56 -2.19 18.80
CA ALA A 245 -16.97 -2.38 19.18
C ALA A 245 -17.69 -1.07 19.55
N SER A 246 -16.96 -0.07 20.06
CA SER A 246 -17.50 1.23 20.45
C SER A 246 -17.49 2.27 19.31
N LEU A 247 -16.75 2.03 18.23
CA LEU A 247 -16.58 2.94 17.10
C LEU A 247 -17.48 2.53 15.92
N SER A 248 -18.65 3.14 15.82
CA SER A 248 -19.53 3.05 14.63
C SER A 248 -19.19 4.13 13.59
N ALA A 249 -17.90 4.40 13.36
CA ALA A 249 -17.50 5.46 12.45
C ALA A 249 -17.56 4.98 10.99
N THR A 250 -18.41 5.62 10.18
CA THR A 250 -18.41 5.48 8.72
C THR A 250 -17.13 6.12 8.18
N PRO A 251 -16.34 5.44 7.33
CA PRO A 251 -15.13 6.01 6.73
C PRO A 251 -15.45 7.30 5.97
N ALA A 252 -14.55 8.29 6.05
CA ALA A 252 -14.69 9.52 5.28
C ALA A 252 -14.71 9.21 3.77
N PRO A 253 -15.61 9.84 3.00
CA PRO A 253 -15.70 9.59 1.56
C PRO A 253 -14.41 10.06 0.83
N PRO A 254 -14.02 9.36 -0.25
CA PRO A 254 -12.84 9.69 -1.05
C PRO A 254 -12.85 11.13 -1.59
N PRO A 255 -11.69 11.78 -1.77
CA PRO A 255 -11.59 13.16 -2.30
C PRO A 255 -12.28 13.33 -3.65
N LEU A 256 -12.16 12.36 -4.56
CA LEU A 256 -12.85 12.35 -5.85
C LEU A 256 -14.38 12.38 -5.67
N VAL A 257 -14.91 11.58 -4.75
CA VAL A 257 -16.36 11.54 -4.46
C VAL A 257 -16.83 12.88 -3.92
N LEU A 258 -16.03 13.55 -3.07
CA LEU A 258 -16.34 14.90 -2.57
C LEU A 258 -16.35 15.94 -3.70
N ARG A 259 -15.35 15.92 -4.59
CA ARG A 259 -15.30 16.82 -5.77
C ARG A 259 -16.49 16.60 -6.71
N LEU A 260 -16.86 15.35 -6.92
CA LEU A 260 -18.00 14.99 -7.76
C LEU A 260 -19.34 15.39 -7.10
N ARG A 261 -19.48 15.23 -5.79
CA ARG A 261 -20.63 15.75 -5.06
C ARG A 261 -20.76 17.27 -5.22
N HIS A 262 -19.67 18.00 -5.11
CA HIS A 262 -19.66 19.44 -5.35
C HIS A 262 -20.06 19.78 -6.80
N PHE A 263 -19.51 19.08 -7.78
CA PHE A 263 -19.84 19.23 -9.19
C PHE A 263 -21.34 18.93 -9.46
N THR A 264 -21.86 17.81 -8.94
CA THR A 264 -23.28 17.45 -9.05
C THR A 264 -24.18 18.50 -8.38
N PHE A 265 -23.74 19.04 -7.23
CA PHE A 265 -24.46 20.11 -6.55
C PHE A 265 -24.54 21.38 -7.41
N VAL A 266 -23.45 21.80 -8.03
CA VAL A 266 -23.41 22.97 -8.94
C VAL A 266 -24.36 22.75 -10.12
N ILE A 267 -24.32 21.59 -10.76
CA ILE A 267 -25.28 21.23 -11.84
C ILE A 267 -26.70 21.30 -11.33
N ALA A 268 -27.00 20.72 -10.18
CA ALA A 268 -28.35 20.73 -9.62
C ALA A 268 -28.86 22.16 -9.37
N VAL A 269 -28.03 23.06 -8.85
CA VAL A 269 -28.37 24.47 -8.64
C VAL A 269 -28.64 25.18 -9.96
N VAL A 270 -27.76 25.01 -10.97
CA VAL A 270 -27.94 25.61 -12.29
C VAL A 270 -29.24 25.13 -12.94
N THR A 271 -29.47 23.83 -12.90
CA THR A 271 -30.68 23.20 -13.44
C THR A 271 -31.96 23.66 -12.71
N LEU A 272 -31.94 23.68 -11.38
CA LEU A 272 -33.12 24.17 -10.60
C LEU A 272 -33.43 25.61 -10.92
N SER A 273 -32.39 26.47 -11.09
CA SER A 273 -32.59 27.86 -11.51
C SER A 273 -33.22 27.96 -12.90
N PHE A 274 -32.78 27.10 -13.83
CA PHE A 274 -33.33 27.04 -15.18
C PHE A 274 -34.78 26.53 -15.20
N ILE A 275 -35.07 25.48 -14.46
CA ILE A 275 -36.44 24.93 -14.27
C ILE A 275 -37.35 26.02 -13.73
N THR A 276 -36.91 26.72 -12.68
CA THR A 276 -37.68 27.79 -12.06
C THR A 276 -37.98 28.91 -13.08
N LEU A 277 -37.03 29.31 -13.89
CA LEU A 277 -37.19 30.31 -14.94
C LEU A 277 -38.23 29.88 -15.99
N LEU A 278 -38.14 28.62 -16.46
CA LEU A 278 -39.08 28.07 -17.42
C LEU A 278 -40.51 27.92 -16.84
N ALA A 279 -40.60 27.47 -15.58
CA ALA A 279 -41.89 27.33 -14.88
C ALA A 279 -42.59 28.69 -14.73
N ILE A 280 -41.82 29.74 -14.33
CA ILE A 280 -42.36 31.12 -14.27
C ILE A 280 -42.79 31.57 -15.66
N GLY A 281 -42.01 31.35 -16.70
CA GLY A 281 -42.34 31.70 -18.09
C GLY A 281 -43.62 31.00 -18.57
N GLN A 282 -43.80 29.71 -18.21
CA GLN A 282 -44.98 28.93 -18.53
C GLN A 282 -46.24 29.47 -17.84
N LEU A 283 -46.19 29.78 -16.54
CA LEU A 283 -47.25 30.39 -15.78
C LEU A 283 -47.61 31.79 -16.32
N LEU A 284 -46.62 32.60 -16.70
CA LEU A 284 -46.85 33.94 -17.30
C LEU A 284 -47.57 33.85 -18.69
N ARG A 285 -47.42 32.74 -19.40
CA ARG A 285 -48.14 32.43 -20.64
C ARG A 285 -49.56 31.90 -20.42
N GLY A 286 -50.00 31.70 -19.14
CA GLY A 286 -51.31 31.22 -18.79
C GLY A 286 -51.46 29.70 -18.77
N ALA A 287 -50.33 28.97 -18.77
CA ALA A 287 -50.38 27.51 -18.62
C ALA A 287 -50.89 27.10 -17.24
N GLY A 288 -51.52 25.94 -17.15
CA GLY A 288 -52.03 25.40 -15.90
C GLY A 288 -50.90 25.02 -14.91
N ILE A 289 -51.17 25.11 -13.63
CA ILE A 289 -50.20 24.76 -12.57
C ILE A 289 -49.73 23.29 -12.72
N ILE A 290 -50.64 22.39 -13.09
CA ILE A 290 -50.36 20.96 -13.25
C ILE A 290 -49.38 20.71 -14.42
N GLU A 291 -49.61 21.33 -15.56
CA GLU A 291 -48.74 21.25 -16.74
C GLU A 291 -47.36 21.79 -16.43
N THR A 292 -47.29 22.93 -15.72
CA THR A 292 -46.02 23.52 -15.26
C THR A 292 -45.29 22.61 -14.30
N PHE A 293 -45.99 21.92 -13.40
CA PHE A 293 -45.41 20.96 -12.49
C PHE A 293 -44.81 19.76 -13.24
N PHE A 294 -45.53 19.17 -14.21
CA PHE A 294 -45.01 18.06 -15.02
C PHE A 294 -43.79 18.46 -15.85
N LEU A 295 -43.79 19.68 -16.40
CA LEU A 295 -42.62 20.23 -17.08
C LEU A 295 -41.44 20.33 -16.12
N ALA A 296 -41.64 20.85 -14.90
CA ALA A 296 -40.57 20.96 -13.91
C ALA A 296 -39.99 19.58 -13.49
N VAL A 297 -40.89 18.59 -13.31
CA VAL A 297 -40.48 17.22 -13.01
C VAL A 297 -39.68 16.59 -14.17
N ALA A 298 -40.18 16.74 -15.40
CA ALA A 298 -39.46 16.22 -16.57
C ALA A 298 -38.08 16.81 -16.71
N LEU A 299 -37.93 18.13 -16.59
CA LEU A 299 -36.65 18.81 -16.63
C LEU A 299 -35.71 18.42 -15.47
N ALA A 300 -36.26 18.18 -14.26
CA ALA A 300 -35.48 17.72 -13.13
C ALA A 300 -34.89 16.33 -13.38
N VAL A 301 -35.66 15.43 -13.99
CA VAL A 301 -35.18 14.10 -14.41
C VAL A 301 -34.11 14.19 -15.50
N ALA A 302 -34.32 15.05 -16.50
CA ALA A 302 -33.39 15.26 -17.62
C ALA A 302 -32.00 15.72 -17.19
N ALA A 303 -31.91 16.48 -16.14
CA ALA A 303 -30.69 17.24 -15.80
C ALA A 303 -29.79 16.60 -14.75
N ILE A 304 -30.25 15.62 -14.00
CA ILE A 304 -29.47 15.02 -12.90
C ILE A 304 -28.80 13.73 -13.36
N PRO A 305 -27.45 13.69 -13.37
CA PRO A 305 -26.69 12.49 -13.80
C PRO A 305 -26.72 11.42 -12.70
N GLU A 306 -27.81 10.68 -12.58
CA GLU A 306 -27.99 9.68 -11.50
C GLU A 306 -27.00 8.50 -11.59
N GLY A 307 -26.57 8.11 -12.79
CA GLY A 307 -25.62 7.01 -13.00
C GLY A 307 -24.19 7.31 -12.55
N LEU A 308 -23.82 8.59 -12.38
CA LEU A 308 -22.43 8.99 -12.16
C LEU A 308 -21.77 8.41 -10.88
N PRO A 309 -22.38 8.42 -9.69
CA PRO A 309 -21.79 7.83 -8.49
C PRO A 309 -21.54 6.32 -8.62
N VAL A 310 -22.46 5.62 -9.25
CA VAL A 310 -22.34 4.16 -9.50
C VAL A 310 -21.23 3.87 -10.48
N ALA A 311 -21.18 4.58 -11.61
CA ALA A 311 -20.16 4.42 -12.63
C ALA A 311 -18.74 4.69 -12.09
N ILE A 312 -18.58 5.67 -11.19
CA ILE A 312 -17.31 5.93 -10.51
C ILE A 312 -16.89 4.76 -9.66
N THR A 313 -17.78 4.26 -8.82
CA THR A 313 -17.49 3.12 -7.95
C THR A 313 -17.10 1.89 -8.76
N VAL A 314 -17.83 1.64 -9.85
CA VAL A 314 -17.53 0.54 -10.80
C VAL A 314 -16.16 0.75 -11.46
N ALA A 315 -15.86 1.95 -11.98
CA ALA A 315 -14.58 2.24 -12.62
C ALA A 315 -13.38 2.06 -11.67
N LEU A 316 -13.49 2.53 -10.42
CA LEU A 316 -12.45 2.36 -9.41
C LEU A 316 -12.31 0.90 -8.98
N ALA A 317 -13.41 0.15 -8.84
CA ALA A 317 -13.37 -1.27 -8.52
C ALA A 317 -12.69 -2.10 -9.63
N ILE A 318 -12.99 -1.81 -10.90
CA ILE A 318 -12.34 -2.43 -12.05
C ILE A 318 -10.86 -2.07 -12.09
N GLY A 319 -10.52 -0.79 -11.89
CA GLY A 319 -9.14 -0.33 -11.80
C GLY A 319 -8.37 -1.07 -10.69
N SER A 320 -8.94 -1.19 -9.51
CA SER A 320 -8.38 -1.96 -8.39
C SER A 320 -8.19 -3.44 -8.73
N HIS A 321 -9.16 -4.06 -9.39
CA HIS A 321 -9.05 -5.46 -9.83
C HIS A 321 -7.93 -5.66 -10.86
N ARG A 322 -7.82 -4.77 -11.87
CA ARG A 322 -6.74 -4.81 -12.87
C ARG A 322 -5.37 -4.55 -12.24
N MET A 323 -5.29 -3.64 -11.26
CA MET A 323 -4.07 -3.40 -10.48
C MET A 323 -3.65 -4.66 -9.70
N ALA A 324 -4.60 -5.36 -9.07
CA ALA A 324 -4.30 -6.59 -8.33
C ALA A 324 -3.75 -7.71 -9.23
N GLN A 325 -4.26 -7.84 -10.47
CA GLN A 325 -3.72 -8.76 -11.47
C GLN A 325 -2.28 -8.42 -11.90
N ARG A 326 -1.83 -7.19 -11.63
CA ARG A 326 -0.49 -6.67 -11.93
C ARG A 326 0.32 -6.41 -10.66
N HIS A 327 0.10 -7.21 -9.62
CA HIS A 327 0.84 -7.19 -8.36
C HIS A 327 0.66 -5.92 -7.50
N VAL A 328 -0.37 -5.11 -7.72
CA VAL A 328 -0.68 -3.92 -6.92
C VAL A 328 -2.00 -4.11 -6.19
N ILE A 329 -1.96 -4.38 -4.90
CA ILE A 329 -3.16 -4.50 -4.06
C ILE A 329 -3.56 -3.12 -3.55
N VAL A 330 -4.81 -2.76 -3.78
CA VAL A 330 -5.41 -1.49 -3.35
C VAL A 330 -6.10 -1.70 -2.01
N ARG A 331 -5.65 -1.01 -0.96
CA ARG A 331 -6.31 -1.00 0.36
C ARG A 331 -7.39 0.06 0.44
N LEU A 332 -7.14 1.22 -0.15
CA LEU A 332 -8.06 2.34 -0.18
C LEU A 332 -8.40 2.68 -1.63
N LEU A 333 -9.66 2.58 -2.05
CA LEU A 333 -10.09 2.85 -3.43
C LEU A 333 -9.65 4.23 -3.98
N PRO A 334 -9.59 5.32 -3.18
CA PRO A 334 -9.05 6.60 -3.66
C PRO A 334 -7.61 6.54 -4.18
N ALA A 335 -6.81 5.58 -3.70
CA ALA A 335 -5.43 5.43 -4.13
C ALA A 335 -5.31 5.02 -5.60
N VAL A 336 -6.36 4.41 -6.19
CA VAL A 336 -6.41 4.09 -7.63
C VAL A 336 -6.27 5.36 -8.47
N GLU A 337 -7.09 6.37 -8.17
CA GLU A 337 -7.02 7.65 -8.87
C GLU A 337 -5.76 8.44 -8.50
N GLY A 338 -5.45 8.46 -7.20
CA GLY A 338 -4.30 9.20 -6.68
C GLY A 338 -3.00 8.76 -7.33
N LEU A 339 -2.77 7.46 -7.49
CA LEU A 339 -1.56 6.97 -8.17
C LEU A 339 -1.52 7.38 -9.64
N GLY A 340 -2.67 7.44 -10.33
CA GLY A 340 -2.78 7.91 -11.71
C GLY A 340 -2.42 9.39 -11.89
N THR A 341 -2.57 10.21 -10.86
CA THR A 341 -2.26 11.65 -10.87
C THR A 341 -0.89 11.98 -10.28
N CYS A 342 -0.14 10.96 -9.84
CA CYS A 342 1.18 11.12 -9.25
C CYS A 342 2.14 11.86 -10.20
N THR A 343 2.83 12.88 -9.67
CA THR A 343 3.84 13.66 -10.40
C THR A 343 5.26 13.33 -9.99
N LEU A 344 5.44 12.76 -8.77
CA LEU A 344 6.73 12.37 -8.23
C LEU A 344 6.60 11.10 -7.40
N ILE A 345 7.54 10.16 -7.60
CA ILE A 345 7.69 8.96 -6.78
C ILE A 345 8.98 9.08 -5.97
N ALA A 346 8.88 9.20 -4.65
CA ALA A 346 10.02 9.13 -3.74
C ALA A 346 10.19 7.66 -3.32
N SER A 347 11.20 7.01 -3.92
CA SER A 347 11.42 5.58 -3.73
C SER A 347 12.56 5.30 -2.76
N ASP A 348 12.33 4.40 -1.81
CA ASP A 348 13.44 3.79 -1.08
C ASP A 348 14.32 3.00 -2.07
N LYS A 349 15.62 3.00 -1.81
CA LYS A 349 16.59 2.25 -2.62
C LYS A 349 16.49 0.75 -2.33
N THR A 350 16.68 0.40 -1.05
CA THR A 350 16.84 -1.00 -0.60
C THR A 350 15.51 -1.73 -0.63
N GLY A 351 15.49 -2.94 -1.20
CA GLY A 351 14.26 -3.74 -1.26
C GLY A 351 13.20 -3.26 -2.26
N THR A 352 13.36 -2.05 -2.84
CA THR A 352 12.44 -1.45 -3.82
C THR A 352 13.07 -1.32 -5.21
N LEU A 353 14.08 -0.46 -5.34
CA LEU A 353 14.86 -0.30 -6.58
C LEU A 353 15.90 -1.41 -6.74
N THR A 354 16.36 -1.95 -5.62
CA THR A 354 17.31 -3.05 -5.53
C THR A 354 16.66 -4.30 -4.95
N ALA A 355 17.31 -5.45 -5.14
CA ALA A 355 16.74 -6.75 -4.77
C ALA A 355 16.78 -7.05 -3.26
N ASN A 356 17.49 -6.23 -2.47
CA ASN A 356 17.82 -6.50 -1.06
C ASN A 356 18.53 -7.85 -0.86
N LYS A 357 19.37 -8.22 -1.82
CA LYS A 357 20.18 -9.45 -1.83
C LYS A 357 21.62 -9.07 -1.99
N LEU A 358 22.24 -8.61 -0.89
CA LEU A 358 23.65 -8.27 -0.94
C LEU A 358 24.47 -9.43 -1.52
N THR A 359 25.22 -9.13 -2.55
CA THR A 359 26.02 -10.09 -3.30
C THR A 359 27.47 -9.69 -3.22
N ALA A 360 28.36 -10.61 -2.83
CA ALA A 360 29.78 -10.40 -2.95
C ALA A 360 30.17 -10.45 -4.45
N LYS A 361 30.68 -9.34 -4.96
CA LYS A 361 31.07 -9.19 -6.37
C LYS A 361 32.55 -8.99 -6.56
N ARG A 362 33.25 -8.55 -5.52
CA ARG A 362 34.67 -8.24 -5.61
C ARG A 362 35.41 -8.58 -4.31
N LEU A 363 36.61 -9.15 -4.43
CA LEU A 363 37.58 -9.27 -3.33
C LEU A 363 38.83 -8.54 -3.71
N ILE A 364 39.42 -7.81 -2.77
CA ILE A 364 40.75 -7.23 -2.94
C ILE A 364 41.65 -7.68 -1.79
N LEU A 365 42.75 -8.35 -2.13
CA LEU A 365 43.77 -8.80 -1.17
C LEU A 365 44.70 -7.66 -0.75
N PRO A 366 45.44 -7.78 0.35
CA PRO A 366 46.34 -6.71 0.86
C PRO A 366 47.42 -6.25 -0.12
N ASP A 367 47.83 -7.08 -1.05
CA ASP A 367 48.80 -6.78 -2.12
C ASP A 367 48.17 -6.11 -3.35
N GLY A 368 46.87 -5.86 -3.31
CA GLY A 368 46.10 -5.25 -4.39
C GLY A 368 45.59 -6.26 -5.43
N TYR A 369 45.74 -7.56 -5.23
CA TYR A 369 45.20 -8.59 -6.11
C TYR A 369 43.67 -8.54 -6.09
N ASP A 370 43.05 -8.34 -7.24
CA ASP A 370 41.65 -8.08 -7.44
C ASP A 370 40.92 -9.32 -7.98
N VAL A 371 39.83 -9.74 -7.38
CA VAL A 371 39.08 -10.94 -7.76
C VAL A 371 37.65 -10.55 -8.04
N ASP A 372 37.18 -10.85 -9.25
CA ASP A 372 35.78 -10.71 -9.67
C ASP A 372 35.01 -11.99 -9.33
N ILE A 373 33.80 -11.82 -8.82
CA ILE A 373 32.88 -12.92 -8.41
C ILE A 373 31.67 -12.92 -9.32
N ALA A 374 31.50 -13.99 -10.10
CA ALA A 374 30.34 -14.19 -10.95
C ALA A 374 29.09 -14.62 -10.15
N GLY A 375 27.91 -14.48 -10.77
CA GLY A 375 26.60 -14.82 -10.19
C GLY A 375 25.94 -13.67 -9.44
N GLU A 376 24.62 -13.70 -9.24
CA GLU A 376 23.82 -12.66 -8.61
C GLU A 376 22.96 -13.19 -7.47
N GLY A 377 22.66 -12.32 -6.51
CA GLY A 377 21.82 -12.65 -5.37
C GLY A 377 22.39 -13.78 -4.52
N PHE A 378 21.53 -14.72 -4.15
CA PHE A 378 21.87 -15.86 -3.30
C PHE A 378 22.14 -17.15 -4.08
N ASP A 379 22.52 -17.04 -5.37
CA ASP A 379 22.91 -18.19 -6.18
C ASP A 379 24.30 -18.69 -5.77
N PRO A 380 24.43 -19.95 -5.31
CA PRO A 380 25.70 -20.53 -4.92
C PRO A 380 26.63 -20.86 -6.11
N HIS A 381 26.16 -20.70 -7.34
CA HIS A 381 26.94 -20.95 -8.55
C HIS A 381 27.63 -19.66 -9.02
N GLY A 382 28.82 -19.81 -9.57
CA GLY A 382 29.60 -18.72 -10.16
C GLY A 382 31.06 -18.81 -9.83
N ASP A 383 31.92 -18.50 -10.81
CA ASP A 383 33.36 -18.60 -10.72
C ASP A 383 33.96 -17.34 -10.10
N LEU A 384 35.09 -17.52 -9.42
CA LEU A 384 35.99 -16.46 -9.00
C LEU A 384 37.11 -16.32 -10.03
N THR A 385 37.26 -15.12 -10.59
CA THR A 385 38.23 -14.86 -11.67
C THR A 385 39.10 -13.64 -11.36
N HIS A 386 40.29 -13.60 -11.96
CA HIS A 386 41.14 -12.42 -11.97
C HIS A 386 41.35 -11.97 -13.41
N ASN A 387 40.96 -10.73 -13.75
CA ASN A 387 41.02 -10.20 -15.11
C ASN A 387 40.41 -11.14 -16.18
N GLY A 388 39.31 -11.83 -15.83
CA GLY A 388 38.59 -12.78 -16.69
C GLY A 388 39.25 -14.16 -16.83
N GLY A 389 40.34 -14.42 -16.13
CA GLY A 389 41.02 -15.73 -16.08
C GLY A 389 40.89 -16.41 -14.70
N PRO A 390 41.35 -17.68 -14.57
CA PRO A 390 41.34 -18.36 -13.28
C PRO A 390 42.27 -17.67 -12.27
N LEU A 391 42.01 -17.88 -10.98
CA LEU A 391 42.84 -17.34 -9.91
C LEU A 391 44.25 -17.92 -9.99
N ASP A 392 45.22 -17.05 -9.72
CA ASP A 392 46.65 -17.45 -9.55
C ASP A 392 46.75 -18.44 -8.37
N PRO A 393 47.43 -19.59 -8.54
CA PRO A 393 47.60 -20.57 -7.48
C PRO A 393 48.16 -20.03 -6.15
N THR A 394 49.00 -19.01 -6.19
CA THR A 394 49.56 -18.34 -5.00
C THR A 394 48.53 -17.56 -4.22
N HIS A 395 47.54 -16.95 -4.91
CA HIS A 395 46.48 -16.17 -4.29
C HIS A 395 45.24 -17.00 -3.94
N GLN A 396 45.04 -18.16 -4.55
CA GLN A 396 43.92 -19.04 -4.29
C GLN A 396 43.82 -19.44 -2.80
N ALA A 397 44.95 -19.75 -2.16
CA ALA A 397 45.01 -20.08 -0.73
C ALA A 397 44.59 -18.89 0.16
N THR A 398 45.04 -17.67 -0.19
CA THR A 398 44.68 -16.43 0.54
C THR A 398 43.19 -16.08 0.37
N VAL A 399 42.68 -16.19 -0.84
CA VAL A 399 41.24 -16.01 -1.11
C VAL A 399 40.42 -17.01 -0.30
N ARG A 400 40.81 -18.30 -0.30
CA ARG A 400 40.11 -19.34 0.48
C ARG A 400 40.13 -19.03 1.99
N ARG A 401 41.26 -18.55 2.51
CA ARG A 401 41.40 -18.16 3.93
C ARG A 401 40.51 -16.97 4.28
N LEU A 402 40.43 -15.94 3.42
CA LEU A 402 39.56 -14.79 3.59
C LEU A 402 38.11 -15.21 3.63
N VAL A 403 37.68 -16.04 2.68
CA VAL A 403 36.29 -16.51 2.58
C VAL A 403 35.93 -17.40 3.76
N THR A 404 36.86 -18.29 4.19
CA THR A 404 36.66 -19.12 5.39
C THR A 404 36.46 -18.27 6.64
N ALA A 405 37.31 -17.28 6.87
CA ALA A 405 37.19 -16.38 8.02
C ALA A 405 35.87 -15.61 8.03
N GLY A 406 35.45 -15.10 6.88
CA GLY A 406 34.18 -14.41 6.75
C GLY A 406 32.95 -15.31 6.96
N ALA A 407 33.02 -16.58 6.54
CA ALA A 407 31.97 -17.57 6.70
C ALA A 407 31.87 -18.16 8.12
N LEU A 408 33.01 -18.26 8.85
CA LEU A 408 33.05 -18.66 10.26
C LEU A 408 32.53 -17.56 11.18
N CYS A 409 32.87 -16.31 10.90
CA CYS A 409 32.31 -15.15 11.59
C CYS A 409 30.93 -14.84 11.04
N ASN A 410 29.92 -15.66 11.39
CA ASN A 410 28.59 -15.64 10.76
C ASN A 410 27.49 -16.10 11.70
N GLU A 411 26.34 -15.42 11.66
CA GLU A 411 25.15 -15.74 12.44
C GLU A 411 23.99 -16.24 11.55
N ALA A 412 24.15 -16.25 10.23
CA ALA A 412 23.17 -16.75 9.29
C ALA A 412 23.21 -18.28 9.18
N GLU A 413 22.11 -18.86 8.71
CA GLU A 413 22.00 -20.28 8.41
C GLU A 413 21.73 -20.49 6.92
N TYR A 414 22.34 -21.55 6.36
CA TYR A 414 22.17 -21.98 4.98
C TYR A 414 21.85 -23.48 4.96
N TRP A 415 20.75 -23.85 4.31
CA TRP A 415 20.40 -25.26 4.11
C TRP A 415 19.77 -25.46 2.73
N SER A 416 19.86 -26.66 2.19
CA SER A 416 19.26 -27.05 0.92
C SER A 416 18.22 -28.15 1.19
N GLU A 417 16.94 -27.86 0.91
CA GLU A 417 15.84 -28.83 0.92
C GLU A 417 15.17 -28.80 -0.45
N GLY A 418 14.93 -29.96 -1.07
CA GLY A 418 14.16 -30.27 -2.28
C GLY A 418 13.85 -29.20 -3.35
N ASP A 419 13.54 -27.98 -2.96
CA ASP A 419 13.12 -26.84 -3.79
C ASP A 419 14.26 -25.82 -4.06
N GLY A 420 15.46 -26.05 -3.53
CA GLY A 420 16.59 -25.14 -3.70
C GLY A 420 17.24 -24.65 -2.39
N PRO A 421 18.20 -23.72 -2.48
CA PRO A 421 18.87 -23.20 -1.31
C PRO A 421 17.98 -22.24 -0.49
N HIS A 422 17.89 -22.50 0.80
CA HIS A 422 17.19 -21.67 1.79
C HIS A 422 18.19 -20.97 2.70
N PHE A 423 17.87 -19.75 3.14
CA PHE A 423 18.72 -18.92 3.98
C PHE A 423 17.89 -18.28 5.10
N SER A 424 18.52 -18.07 6.24
CA SER A 424 17.97 -17.29 7.35
C SER A 424 19.08 -16.46 7.97
N GLY A 425 18.83 -15.17 8.26
CA GLY A 425 19.78 -14.27 8.88
C GLY A 425 20.00 -12.96 8.11
N ASP A 426 20.97 -12.18 8.57
CA ASP A 426 21.36 -10.91 7.93
C ASP A 426 21.90 -11.12 6.52
N THR A 427 21.56 -10.21 5.58
CA THR A 427 21.95 -10.32 4.17
C THR A 427 23.46 -10.25 3.93
N VAL A 428 24.22 -9.57 4.79
CA VAL A 428 25.68 -9.54 4.76
C VAL A 428 26.22 -10.93 5.10
N ASP A 429 25.68 -11.54 6.13
CA ASP A 429 26.08 -12.86 6.59
C ASP A 429 25.76 -13.94 5.55
N VAL A 430 24.58 -13.88 4.95
CA VAL A 430 24.17 -14.75 3.84
C VAL A 430 25.12 -14.59 2.65
N ALA A 431 25.53 -13.35 2.29
CA ALA A 431 26.48 -13.13 1.20
C ALA A 431 27.82 -13.84 1.39
N PHE A 432 28.35 -13.91 2.62
CA PHE A 432 29.56 -14.68 2.92
C PHE A 432 29.35 -16.20 2.83
N LEU A 433 28.19 -16.71 3.22
CA LEU A 433 27.87 -18.15 3.08
C LEU A 433 27.71 -18.54 1.60
N VAL A 434 27.08 -17.68 0.79
CA VAL A 434 26.98 -17.87 -0.66
C VAL A 434 28.38 -17.83 -1.31
N LEU A 435 29.21 -16.88 -0.90
CA LEU A 435 30.59 -16.80 -1.37
C LEU A 435 31.40 -18.05 -1.00
N ALA A 436 31.24 -18.59 0.20
CA ALA A 436 31.82 -19.84 0.64
C ALA A 436 31.33 -21.04 -0.20
N ALA A 437 30.03 -21.10 -0.49
CA ALA A 437 29.45 -22.16 -1.30
C ALA A 437 30.00 -22.15 -2.74
N LYS A 438 30.28 -20.98 -3.35
CA LYS A 438 30.97 -20.87 -4.65
C LYS A 438 32.39 -21.49 -4.67
N LEU A 439 33.05 -21.56 -3.50
CA LEU A 439 34.32 -22.27 -3.33
C LEU A 439 34.17 -23.73 -2.87
N GLY A 440 32.93 -24.25 -2.87
CA GLY A 440 32.66 -25.61 -2.39
C GLY A 440 32.76 -25.78 -0.87
N LEU A 441 32.74 -24.68 -0.11
CA LEU A 441 32.78 -24.69 1.35
C LEU A 441 31.37 -24.69 1.92
N THR A 442 31.03 -25.66 2.74
CA THR A 442 29.74 -25.71 3.42
C THR A 442 29.90 -25.29 4.89
N GLN A 443 28.90 -24.61 5.44
CA GLN A 443 28.90 -24.17 6.84
C GLN A 443 29.14 -25.35 7.81
N ALA A 444 28.51 -26.50 7.56
CA ALA A 444 28.68 -27.68 8.37
C ALA A 444 30.12 -28.27 8.31
N ALA A 445 30.78 -28.16 7.15
CA ALA A 445 32.18 -28.61 7.02
C ALA A 445 33.16 -27.66 7.74
N LEU A 446 32.90 -26.36 7.62
CA LEU A 446 33.69 -25.32 8.31
C LEU A 446 33.54 -25.43 9.84
N ALA A 447 32.34 -25.56 10.37
CA ALA A 447 32.09 -25.72 11.80
C ALA A 447 32.67 -27.02 12.40
N ARG A 448 32.79 -28.08 11.58
CA ARG A 448 33.44 -29.32 12.00
C ARG A 448 34.98 -29.21 12.00
N GLY A 449 35.49 -28.48 11.01
CA GLY A 449 36.95 -28.27 10.92
C GLY A 449 37.47 -27.25 11.95
N GLN A 450 36.69 -26.24 12.24
CA GLN A 450 36.99 -25.18 13.19
C GLN A 450 35.74 -24.91 14.09
N PRO A 451 35.55 -25.72 15.16
CA PRO A 451 34.41 -25.57 16.03
C PRO A 451 34.40 -24.23 16.78
N PRO A 452 33.21 -23.59 16.93
CA PRO A 452 33.10 -22.32 17.61
C PRO A 452 33.27 -22.46 19.14
N LEU A 453 34.06 -21.59 19.74
CA LEU A 453 34.25 -21.47 21.19
C LEU A 453 33.50 -20.28 21.80
N GLY A 454 33.32 -19.22 21.02
CA GLY A 454 32.63 -18.00 21.44
C GLY A 454 32.42 -17.05 20.25
N ALA A 455 31.62 -16.02 20.45
CA ALA A 455 31.35 -15.00 19.43
C ALA A 455 31.09 -13.62 20.03
N ILE A 456 31.40 -12.60 19.28
CA ILE A 456 30.97 -11.22 19.51
C ILE A 456 29.98 -10.88 18.39
N PRO A 457 28.67 -10.82 18.66
CA PRO A 457 27.66 -10.52 17.66
C PRO A 457 27.80 -9.09 17.11
N PHE A 458 27.33 -8.90 15.89
CA PHE A 458 27.34 -7.57 15.27
C PHE A 458 26.44 -6.60 16.06
N GLN A 459 26.97 -5.38 16.28
CA GLN A 459 26.22 -4.24 16.79
C GLN A 459 26.54 -2.99 15.97
N ALA A 460 25.52 -2.19 15.65
CA ALA A 460 25.69 -0.98 14.85
C ALA A 460 26.65 0.04 15.49
N SER A 461 26.69 0.13 16.81
CA SER A 461 27.63 0.97 17.57
C SER A 461 29.06 0.48 17.49
N ARG A 462 29.27 -0.84 17.41
CA ARG A 462 30.57 -1.51 17.35
C ARG A 462 31.11 -1.63 15.92
N ARG A 463 30.24 -1.79 14.93
CA ARG A 463 30.51 -1.90 13.49
C ARG A 463 31.36 -3.10 13.06
N TYR A 464 31.49 -4.12 13.90
CA TYR A 464 32.13 -5.39 13.55
C TYR A 464 31.46 -6.54 14.30
N ALA A 465 31.69 -7.75 13.79
CA ALA A 465 31.43 -9.03 14.46
C ALA A 465 32.72 -9.83 14.53
N ALA A 466 32.83 -10.75 15.51
CA ALA A 466 33.95 -11.66 15.64
C ALA A 466 33.45 -13.05 16.05
N SER A 467 34.12 -14.09 15.56
CA SER A 467 33.98 -15.47 16.04
C SER A 467 35.34 -16.02 16.49
N PHE A 468 35.29 -16.87 17.51
CA PHE A 468 36.46 -17.54 18.05
C PHE A 468 36.30 -19.04 17.81
N ASN A 469 37.25 -19.60 17.05
CA ASN A 469 37.17 -20.97 16.56
C ASN A 469 38.45 -21.74 16.88
N GLU A 470 38.30 -23.01 17.25
CA GLU A 470 39.40 -23.91 17.51
C GLU A 470 39.91 -24.56 16.20
N ASP A 471 41.21 -24.53 15.94
CA ASP A 471 41.82 -25.17 14.78
C ASP A 471 43.07 -25.97 15.23
N LEU A 472 42.93 -27.29 15.28
CA LEU A 472 43.92 -28.21 15.84
C LEU A 472 44.32 -27.82 17.27
N ASP A 473 45.50 -27.24 17.47
CA ASP A 473 46.02 -26.85 18.78
C ASP A 473 46.03 -25.33 19.02
N ALA A 474 45.41 -24.55 18.11
CA ALA A 474 45.34 -23.09 18.16
C ALA A 474 43.91 -22.56 18.19
N VAL A 475 43.73 -21.38 18.74
CA VAL A 475 42.44 -20.68 18.70
C VAL A 475 42.58 -19.43 17.88
N HIS A 476 41.72 -19.30 16.86
CA HIS A 476 41.70 -18.16 15.96
C HIS A 476 40.46 -17.27 16.19
N ALA A 477 40.70 -15.98 16.25
CA ALA A 477 39.64 -14.98 16.08
C ALA A 477 39.49 -14.65 14.62
N HIS A 478 38.26 -14.71 14.10
CA HIS A 478 37.86 -14.22 12.79
C HIS A 478 36.99 -12.98 12.96
N VAL A 479 37.36 -11.89 12.30
CA VAL A 479 36.69 -10.59 12.44
C VAL A 479 36.28 -10.09 11.08
N LYS A 480 35.01 -9.64 10.97
CA LYS A 480 34.50 -8.92 9.80
C LYS A 480 33.76 -7.66 10.22
N GLY A 481 33.92 -6.57 9.49
CA GLY A 481 33.26 -5.31 9.81
C GLY A 481 33.66 -4.15 8.91
N ALA A 482 33.24 -2.96 9.32
CA ALA A 482 33.59 -1.73 8.62
C ALA A 482 35.11 -1.54 8.58
N ALA A 483 35.64 -1.16 7.42
CA ALA A 483 37.08 -1.05 7.20
C ALA A 483 37.75 -0.10 8.21
N GLU A 484 37.10 1.03 8.51
CA GLU A 484 37.58 2.03 9.47
C GLU A 484 37.68 1.50 10.90
N THR A 485 36.98 0.40 11.22
CA THR A 485 37.03 -0.25 12.54
C THR A 485 37.97 -1.43 12.57
N VAL A 486 38.01 -2.25 11.52
CA VAL A 486 38.81 -3.49 11.49
C VAL A 486 40.29 -3.21 11.17
N LEU A 487 40.60 -2.28 10.26
CA LEU A 487 41.99 -1.98 9.89
C LEU A 487 42.84 -1.55 11.08
N PRO A 488 42.40 -0.71 12.02
CA PRO A 488 43.18 -0.37 13.23
C PRO A 488 43.49 -1.56 14.15
N MET A 489 42.73 -2.65 14.05
CA MET A 489 42.98 -3.88 14.82
C MET A 489 44.11 -4.73 14.21
N CYS A 490 44.50 -4.43 12.98
CA CYS A 490 45.46 -5.22 12.21
C CYS A 490 46.90 -4.64 12.30
N ARG A 491 47.88 -5.51 12.09
CA ARG A 491 49.33 -5.15 12.08
C ARG A 491 50.01 -5.56 10.76
N GLY A 492 51.13 -4.94 10.48
CA GLY A 492 51.98 -5.34 9.37
C GLY A 492 51.53 -4.90 7.99
N MET A 493 50.71 -3.85 7.88
CA MET A 493 50.24 -3.29 6.62
C MET A 493 50.48 -1.79 6.54
N GLU A 494 50.59 -1.25 5.34
CA GLU A 494 50.66 0.19 5.08
C GLU A 494 49.22 0.76 4.99
N MET A 495 48.84 1.61 5.96
CA MET A 495 47.47 2.11 6.09
C MET A 495 47.07 2.92 4.87
N SER A 496 47.95 3.77 4.33
CA SER A 496 47.67 4.61 3.14
C SER A 496 47.31 3.76 1.91
N ALA A 497 48.03 2.66 1.68
CA ALA A 497 47.74 1.75 0.58
C ALA A 497 46.37 1.07 0.75
N MET A 498 46.01 0.71 2.00
CA MET A 498 44.66 0.13 2.29
C MET A 498 43.53 1.14 2.09
N GLU A 499 43.75 2.38 2.48
CA GLU A 499 42.79 3.47 2.25
C GLU A 499 42.57 3.74 0.75
N ASP A 500 43.62 3.66 -0.07
CA ASP A 500 43.48 3.81 -1.52
C ASP A 500 42.67 2.68 -2.15
N LEU A 501 42.87 1.43 -1.71
CA LEU A 501 42.09 0.27 -2.15
C LEU A 501 40.65 0.39 -1.73
N LEU A 502 40.38 0.79 -0.48
CA LEU A 502 39.04 1.04 0.06
C LEU A 502 38.30 2.12 -0.74
N ASN A 503 38.98 3.25 -1.00
CA ASN A 503 38.43 4.37 -1.76
C ASN A 503 38.06 3.96 -3.20
N ARG A 504 38.84 3.09 -3.83
CA ARG A 504 38.56 2.56 -5.16
C ARG A 504 37.27 1.76 -5.17
N LEU A 505 37.12 0.77 -4.28
CA LEU A 505 35.90 -0.02 -4.16
C LEU A 505 34.67 0.83 -3.82
N THR A 506 34.83 1.80 -2.93
CA THR A 506 33.73 2.68 -2.51
C THR A 506 33.26 3.60 -3.64
N ARG A 507 34.17 4.11 -4.47
CA ARG A 507 33.83 4.91 -5.67
C ARG A 507 33.04 4.10 -6.71
N ASP A 508 33.37 2.80 -6.82
CA ASP A 508 32.65 1.86 -7.70
C ASP A 508 31.25 1.47 -7.15
N GLY A 509 30.85 2.01 -5.98
CA GLY A 509 29.53 1.81 -5.40
C GLY A 509 29.42 0.59 -4.48
N TYR A 510 30.52 -0.11 -4.18
CA TYR A 510 30.49 -1.27 -3.30
C TYR A 510 30.35 -0.87 -1.82
N ARG A 511 29.58 -1.64 -1.08
CA ARG A 511 29.64 -1.68 0.38
C ARG A 511 30.85 -2.55 0.75
N VAL A 512 31.88 -1.95 1.33
CA VAL A 512 33.15 -2.63 1.59
C VAL A 512 33.19 -3.11 3.04
N LEU A 513 33.50 -4.39 3.23
CA LEU A 513 33.85 -4.98 4.52
C LEU A 513 35.29 -5.46 4.54
N ALA A 514 35.96 -5.21 5.64
CA ALA A 514 37.28 -5.75 5.93
C ALA A 514 37.15 -7.07 6.68
N VAL A 515 38.00 -8.04 6.32
CA VAL A 515 38.12 -9.35 6.97
C VAL A 515 39.51 -9.52 7.51
N ALA A 516 39.61 -9.95 8.77
CA ALA A 516 40.88 -10.19 9.46
C ALA A 516 40.83 -11.46 10.31
N THR A 517 42.00 -12.02 10.62
CA THR A 517 42.14 -13.17 11.52
C THR A 517 43.36 -13.02 12.40
N GLY A 518 43.40 -13.70 13.52
CA GLY A 518 44.55 -13.71 14.43
C GLY A 518 44.47 -14.74 15.51
N ASP A 519 45.60 -15.11 16.11
CA ASP A 519 45.68 -16.07 17.17
C ASP A 519 45.30 -15.40 18.49
N VAL A 520 44.47 -16.09 19.29
CA VAL A 520 44.02 -15.62 20.60
C VAL A 520 44.11 -16.70 21.66
N SER A 521 44.15 -16.31 22.93
CA SER A 521 44.17 -17.26 24.04
C SER A 521 42.80 -17.96 24.17
N LEU A 522 42.82 -19.21 24.62
CA LEU A 522 41.61 -19.98 24.90
C LEU A 522 40.69 -19.28 25.94
N GLU A 523 41.27 -18.60 26.91
CA GLU A 523 40.54 -17.85 27.94
C GLU A 523 39.79 -16.66 27.34
N ASP A 524 40.47 -15.86 26.51
CA ASP A 524 39.86 -14.71 25.82
C ASP A 524 38.77 -15.13 24.85
N ALA A 525 38.95 -16.27 24.16
CA ALA A 525 37.98 -16.82 23.22
C ALA A 525 36.66 -17.22 23.93
N ARG A 526 36.74 -17.87 25.08
CA ARG A 526 35.55 -18.31 25.86
C ARG A 526 34.77 -17.15 26.46
N VAL A 527 35.45 -16.07 26.82
CA VAL A 527 34.82 -14.86 27.40
C VAL A 527 34.34 -13.89 26.30
N GLY A 528 34.76 -14.07 25.07
CA GLY A 528 34.48 -13.14 23.99
C GLY A 528 35.18 -11.79 24.21
N SER A 529 36.48 -11.80 24.56
CA SER A 529 37.22 -10.60 24.95
C SER A 529 37.52 -9.71 23.72
N THR A 530 37.05 -8.47 23.76
CA THR A 530 37.39 -7.46 22.74
C THR A 530 38.87 -7.04 22.76
N ARG A 531 39.55 -7.24 23.91
CA ARG A 531 40.99 -6.91 24.06
C ARG A 531 41.88 -7.83 23.25
N ALA A 532 41.45 -9.06 22.99
CA ALA A 532 42.17 -10.02 22.18
C ALA A 532 42.28 -9.65 20.70
N LEU A 533 41.46 -8.70 20.24
CA LEU A 533 41.34 -8.28 18.82
C LEU A 533 42.33 -7.15 18.45
N SER A 534 43.50 -7.06 19.06
CA SER A 534 44.46 -5.94 18.89
C SER A 534 45.67 -6.23 18.01
N SER A 535 45.80 -7.40 17.41
CA SER A 535 47.00 -7.82 16.66
C SER A 535 46.64 -8.77 15.50
N LEU A 536 45.56 -8.43 14.77
CA LEU A 536 45.09 -9.27 13.70
C LEU A 536 45.91 -9.14 12.41
N THR A 537 45.85 -10.14 11.56
CA THR A 537 46.34 -10.12 10.18
C THR A 537 45.18 -9.77 9.26
N PHE A 538 45.29 -8.71 8.50
CA PHE A 538 44.35 -8.31 7.48
C PHE A 538 44.36 -9.31 6.33
N LEU A 539 43.20 -9.85 5.93
CA LEU A 539 43.06 -10.82 4.84
C LEU A 539 42.59 -10.17 3.55
N GLY A 540 41.84 -9.07 3.61
CA GLY A 540 41.39 -8.35 2.43
C GLY A 540 40.05 -7.68 2.62
N PHE A 541 39.60 -7.02 1.55
CA PHE A 541 38.29 -6.40 1.44
C PHE A 541 37.33 -7.28 0.65
N VAL A 542 36.07 -7.27 1.06
CA VAL A 542 34.95 -7.84 0.32
C VAL A 542 34.01 -6.72 -0.09
N GLY A 543 33.86 -6.52 -1.40
CA GLY A 543 32.96 -5.57 -2.00
C GLY A 543 31.61 -6.22 -2.24
N LEU A 544 30.58 -5.75 -1.52
CA LEU A 544 29.19 -6.19 -1.62
C LEU A 544 28.39 -5.16 -2.41
N ILE A 545 27.47 -5.61 -3.25
CA ILE A 545 26.53 -4.76 -3.95
C ILE A 545 25.12 -5.36 -3.83
N ASP A 546 24.13 -4.49 -3.71
CA ASP A 546 22.74 -4.87 -3.80
C ASP A 546 22.28 -4.61 -5.24
N PRO A 547 22.05 -5.65 -6.07
CA PRO A 547 21.78 -5.48 -7.49
C PRO A 547 20.46 -4.76 -7.73
N VAL A 548 20.40 -3.99 -8.79
CA VAL A 548 19.15 -3.37 -9.29
C VAL A 548 18.17 -4.47 -9.69
N ARG A 549 16.91 -4.34 -9.29
CA ARG A 549 15.86 -5.30 -9.68
C ARG A 549 15.61 -5.27 -11.17
N GLU A 550 15.34 -6.45 -11.72
CA GLU A 550 14.90 -6.60 -13.11
C GLU A 550 13.65 -5.77 -13.39
N GLY A 551 13.62 -5.10 -14.57
CA GLY A 551 12.51 -4.26 -14.99
C GLY A 551 12.48 -2.83 -14.40
N VAL A 552 13.31 -2.49 -13.42
CA VAL A 552 13.38 -1.14 -12.85
C VAL A 552 13.92 -0.09 -13.84
N PRO A 553 14.98 -0.35 -14.62
CA PRO A 553 15.43 0.62 -15.62
C PRO A 553 14.36 0.98 -16.66
N GLU A 554 13.63 -0.01 -17.16
CA GLU A 554 12.51 0.18 -18.10
C GLU A 554 11.34 0.92 -17.46
N ALA A 555 11.04 0.62 -16.19
CA ALA A 555 10.00 1.30 -15.43
C ALA A 555 10.33 2.79 -15.24
N LEU A 556 11.58 3.12 -14.92
CA LEU A 556 12.05 4.50 -14.80
C LEU A 556 11.96 5.27 -16.13
N GLN A 557 12.24 4.60 -17.27
CA GLN A 557 12.05 5.19 -18.59
C GLN A 557 10.57 5.49 -18.87
N LYS A 558 9.65 4.57 -18.48
CA LYS A 558 8.21 4.80 -18.59
C LYS A 558 7.76 5.97 -17.71
N CYS A 559 8.27 6.09 -16.46
CA CYS A 559 8.00 7.23 -15.60
C CYS A 559 8.38 8.55 -16.27
N ARG A 560 9.58 8.64 -16.86
CA ARG A 560 10.04 9.85 -17.57
C ARG A 560 9.14 10.20 -18.76
N ARG A 561 8.76 9.22 -19.59
CA ARG A 561 7.81 9.44 -20.70
C ARG A 561 6.45 9.89 -20.20
N ALA A 562 6.03 9.36 -19.05
CA ALA A 562 4.78 9.71 -18.40
C ALA A 562 4.83 11.06 -17.66
N GLY A 563 5.98 11.78 -17.67
CA GLY A 563 6.17 13.04 -16.99
C GLY A 563 6.20 12.90 -15.46
N ILE A 564 6.57 11.72 -14.95
CA ILE A 564 6.69 11.43 -13.53
C ILE A 564 8.15 11.46 -13.13
N GLU A 565 8.49 12.30 -12.17
CA GLU A 565 9.82 12.38 -11.59
C GLU A 565 10.03 11.25 -10.57
N VAL A 566 11.28 10.76 -10.47
CA VAL A 566 11.64 9.77 -9.46
C VAL A 566 12.79 10.31 -8.64
N ALA A 567 12.63 10.28 -7.33
CA ALA A 567 13.66 10.61 -6.35
C ALA A 567 14.01 9.37 -5.54
N MET A 568 15.30 9.13 -5.32
CA MET A 568 15.81 8.03 -4.50
C MET A 568 16.11 8.53 -3.09
N VAL A 569 15.59 7.83 -2.07
CA VAL A 569 15.76 8.14 -0.65
C VAL A 569 16.42 6.94 0.03
N THR A 570 17.56 7.10 0.67
CA THR A 570 18.32 5.99 1.26
C THR A 570 19.11 6.38 2.50
N GLY A 571 19.35 5.42 3.39
CA GLY A 571 20.31 5.54 4.49
C GLY A 571 21.77 5.39 4.09
N ASP A 572 22.04 4.99 2.83
CA ASP A 572 23.39 4.75 2.32
C ASP A 572 24.27 5.99 2.24
N HIS A 573 25.58 5.73 2.07
CA HIS A 573 26.56 6.78 1.83
C HIS A 573 26.28 7.53 0.50
N PRO A 574 26.46 8.86 0.44
CA PRO A 574 26.20 9.65 -0.77
C PRO A 574 26.85 9.12 -2.05
N THR A 575 28.09 8.65 -1.96
CA THR A 575 28.83 8.10 -3.10
C THR A 575 28.18 6.83 -3.64
N THR A 576 27.79 5.90 -2.76
CA THR A 576 27.09 4.66 -3.14
C THR A 576 25.71 4.96 -3.73
N ALA A 577 24.97 5.87 -3.10
CA ALA A 577 23.68 6.30 -3.59
C ALA A 577 23.76 6.92 -4.99
N LEU A 578 24.75 7.79 -5.22
CA LEU A 578 24.96 8.43 -6.52
C LEU A 578 25.40 7.43 -7.60
N ALA A 579 26.22 6.42 -7.26
CA ALA A 579 26.64 5.39 -8.20
C ALA A 579 25.41 4.61 -8.75
N ILE A 580 24.52 4.17 -7.87
CA ILE A 580 23.28 3.49 -8.25
C ILE A 580 22.33 4.43 -9.00
N ALA A 581 22.22 5.68 -8.56
CA ALA A 581 21.39 6.68 -9.21
C ALA A 581 21.84 6.99 -10.64
N ARG A 582 23.17 6.99 -10.89
CA ARG A 582 23.75 7.12 -12.24
C ARG A 582 23.43 5.90 -13.12
N GLN A 583 23.55 4.69 -12.58
CA GLN A 583 23.19 3.45 -13.28
C GLN A 583 21.71 3.46 -13.70
N LEU A 584 20.82 3.96 -12.83
CA LEU A 584 19.39 4.09 -13.07
C LEU A 584 19.01 5.36 -13.85
N GLY A 585 19.97 6.27 -14.06
CA GLY A 585 19.77 7.57 -14.68
C GLY A 585 18.87 8.51 -13.88
N ILE A 586 18.71 8.33 -12.58
CA ILE A 586 17.95 9.21 -11.68
C ILE A 586 18.71 10.52 -11.46
N ALA A 587 20.04 10.45 -11.28
CA ALA A 587 20.93 11.60 -11.14
C ALA A 587 22.23 11.37 -11.89
N SER A 588 22.89 12.47 -12.30
CA SER A 588 24.18 12.42 -13.02
C SER A 588 25.32 13.11 -12.29
N SER A 589 25.02 14.03 -11.37
CA SER A 589 26.00 14.87 -10.69
C SER A 589 25.80 14.90 -9.18
N GLU A 590 26.87 15.22 -8.46
CA GLU A 590 26.83 15.39 -6.99
C GLU A 590 25.94 16.53 -6.55
N SER A 591 25.73 17.55 -7.40
CA SER A 591 24.82 18.66 -7.11
C SER A 591 23.35 18.24 -6.99
N GLN A 592 23.00 17.03 -7.41
CA GLN A 592 21.66 16.45 -7.27
C GLN A 592 21.53 15.55 -6.03
N VAL A 593 22.56 15.54 -5.16
CA VAL A 593 22.59 14.73 -3.94
C VAL A 593 22.49 15.62 -2.70
N MET A 594 21.56 15.31 -1.83
CA MET A 594 21.38 15.97 -0.52
C MET A 594 21.55 14.94 0.60
N THR A 595 22.21 15.34 1.68
CA THR A 595 22.39 14.47 2.86
C THR A 595 21.42 14.81 3.97
N GLY A 596 21.19 13.87 4.89
CA GLY A 596 20.34 14.10 6.08
C GLY A 596 20.85 15.27 6.94
N GLN A 597 22.16 15.53 7.00
CA GLN A 597 22.73 16.70 7.70
C GLN A 597 22.30 18.02 7.03
N MET A 598 22.28 18.08 5.71
CA MET A 598 21.82 19.26 4.96
C MET A 598 20.33 19.51 5.21
N ILE A 599 19.52 18.46 5.21
CA ILE A 599 18.09 18.55 5.53
C ILE A 599 17.89 19.11 6.93
N LYS A 600 18.60 18.56 7.92
CA LYS A 600 18.54 19.03 9.31
C LYS A 600 18.93 20.52 9.43
N HIS A 601 19.97 20.94 8.71
CA HIS A 601 20.38 22.35 8.70
C HIS A 601 19.32 23.29 8.09
N LEU A 602 18.67 22.84 7.00
CA LEU A 602 17.65 23.59 6.30
C LEU A 602 16.26 23.50 6.96
N SER A 603 16.06 22.62 7.94
CA SER A 603 14.77 22.45 8.64
C SER A 603 14.32 23.71 9.37
N SER A 604 15.25 24.61 9.74
CA SER A 604 14.95 25.93 10.31
C SER A 604 14.54 26.99 9.26
N ASN A 605 14.69 26.70 7.96
CA ASN A 605 14.34 27.56 6.85
C ASN A 605 13.45 26.78 5.83
N PRO A 606 12.14 26.61 6.10
CA PRO A 606 11.27 25.81 5.25
C PRO A 606 11.25 26.22 3.76
N PRO A 607 11.22 27.50 3.38
CA PRO A 607 11.29 27.90 1.96
C PRO A 607 12.59 27.43 1.28
N GLY A 608 13.73 27.57 1.97
CA GLY A 608 15.03 27.12 1.45
C GLY A 608 15.09 25.59 1.30
N LEU A 609 14.46 24.84 2.22
CA LEU A 609 14.35 23.40 2.11
C LEU A 609 13.53 22.98 0.87
N VAL A 610 12.39 23.62 0.62
CA VAL A 610 11.54 23.37 -0.55
C VAL A 610 12.31 23.64 -1.85
N GLU A 611 13.04 24.74 -1.94
CA GLU A 611 13.83 25.09 -3.13
C GLU A 611 14.90 24.05 -3.41
N GLU A 612 15.65 23.63 -2.38
CA GLU A 612 16.75 22.69 -2.54
C GLU A 612 16.25 21.25 -2.83
N VAL A 613 15.18 20.81 -2.14
CA VAL A 613 14.53 19.52 -2.39
C VAL A 613 14.01 19.44 -3.82
N SER A 614 13.45 20.51 -4.37
CA SER A 614 12.93 20.56 -5.74
C SER A 614 14.01 20.28 -6.80
N ARG A 615 15.27 20.60 -6.55
CA ARG A 615 16.42 20.38 -7.44
C ARG A 615 17.11 19.03 -7.19
N THR A 616 16.86 18.42 -6.04
CA THR A 616 17.50 17.18 -5.58
C THR A 616 16.75 15.95 -6.10
N ARG A 617 17.50 14.90 -6.46
CA ARG A 617 16.93 13.61 -6.89
C ARG A 617 17.46 12.42 -6.08
N VAL A 618 18.49 12.63 -5.28
CA VAL A 618 19.10 11.61 -4.42
C VAL A 618 19.25 12.15 -3.01
N PHE A 619 18.63 11.47 -2.06
CA PHE A 619 18.69 11.79 -0.63
C PHE A 619 19.44 10.67 0.08
N ALA A 620 20.61 10.97 0.63
CA ALA A 620 21.53 10.01 1.22
C ALA A 620 21.73 10.23 2.73
N ARG A 621 22.06 9.19 3.50
CA ARG A 621 22.18 9.26 4.97
C ARG A 621 20.94 9.87 5.62
N VAL A 622 19.76 9.43 5.15
CA VAL A 622 18.46 9.93 5.59
C VAL A 622 17.96 9.12 6.77
N GLU A 623 17.58 9.81 7.83
CA GLU A 623 16.88 9.24 9.00
C GLU A 623 15.36 9.26 8.77
N PRO A 624 14.55 8.49 9.52
CA PRO A 624 13.10 8.41 9.35
C PRO A 624 12.39 9.77 9.38
N VAL A 625 12.80 10.67 10.28
CA VAL A 625 12.24 12.04 10.39
C VAL A 625 12.49 12.84 9.11
N HIS A 626 13.68 12.70 8.53
CA HIS A 626 14.03 13.38 7.30
C HIS A 626 13.18 12.91 6.10
N LYS A 627 12.80 11.62 6.04
CA LYS A 627 11.92 11.09 4.98
C LYS A 627 10.59 11.86 4.94
N THR A 628 9.99 12.10 6.11
CA THR A 628 8.73 12.87 6.20
C THR A 628 8.92 14.34 5.80
N GLN A 629 10.06 14.96 6.14
CA GLN A 629 10.36 16.36 5.75
C GLN A 629 10.55 16.48 4.22
N ILE A 630 11.24 15.52 3.59
CA ILE A 630 11.40 15.45 2.13
C ILE A 630 10.03 15.38 1.44
N VAL A 631 9.14 14.50 1.93
CA VAL A 631 7.80 14.33 1.37
C VAL A 631 7.00 15.63 1.44
N LYS A 632 6.98 16.27 2.61
CA LYS A 632 6.28 17.55 2.80
C LYS A 632 6.86 18.64 1.90
N ALA A 633 8.19 18.73 1.78
CA ALA A 633 8.84 19.73 0.92
C ALA A 633 8.47 19.52 -0.56
N PHE A 634 8.38 18.28 -1.05
CA PHE A 634 7.88 18.02 -2.40
C PHE A 634 6.40 18.39 -2.56
N GLN A 635 5.56 18.12 -1.55
CA GLN A 635 4.15 18.53 -1.57
C GLN A 635 4.01 20.07 -1.60
N ASP A 636 4.80 20.77 -0.80
CA ASP A 636 4.83 22.24 -0.76
C ASP A 636 5.37 22.83 -2.07
N ALA A 637 6.22 22.10 -2.80
CA ALA A 637 6.65 22.43 -4.16
C ALA A 637 5.57 22.17 -5.23
N GLY A 638 4.40 21.63 -4.84
CA GLY A 638 3.25 21.39 -5.72
C GLY A 638 3.21 19.99 -6.35
N HIS A 639 4.07 19.06 -5.92
CA HIS A 639 4.02 17.69 -6.37
C HIS A 639 2.91 16.89 -5.69
N TYR A 640 2.32 15.96 -6.44
CA TYR A 640 1.51 14.87 -5.90
C TYR A 640 2.42 13.66 -5.71
N VAL A 641 2.75 13.37 -4.46
CA VAL A 641 3.88 12.49 -4.11
C VAL A 641 3.39 11.10 -3.76
N ALA A 642 3.93 10.09 -4.45
CA ALA A 642 3.89 8.70 -4.00
C ALA A 642 5.20 8.36 -3.27
N VAL A 643 5.11 7.64 -2.15
CA VAL A 643 6.28 7.18 -1.39
C VAL A 643 6.29 5.68 -1.34
N THR A 644 7.46 5.06 -1.54
CA THR A 644 7.63 3.62 -1.32
C THR A 644 8.46 3.37 -0.08
N GLY A 645 8.17 2.28 0.63
CA GLY A 645 8.95 1.85 1.78
C GLY A 645 8.62 0.42 2.20
N ASP A 646 9.53 -0.21 2.94
CA ASP A 646 9.37 -1.58 3.42
C ASP A 646 9.51 -1.70 4.95
N GLY A 647 10.12 -0.70 5.61
CA GLY A 647 10.46 -0.74 7.03
C GLY A 647 9.53 0.08 7.94
N VAL A 648 9.70 -0.13 9.24
CA VAL A 648 9.08 0.68 10.30
C VAL A 648 9.43 2.16 10.13
N ASN A 649 10.66 2.42 9.72
CA ASN A 649 11.22 3.76 9.50
C ASN A 649 10.53 4.54 8.37
N ASP A 650 9.79 3.85 7.50
CA ASP A 650 9.09 4.44 6.37
C ASP A 650 7.63 4.80 6.68
N ALA A 651 7.05 4.17 7.70
CA ALA A 651 5.64 4.33 8.02
C ALA A 651 5.17 5.78 8.20
N PRO A 652 5.93 6.68 8.87
CA PRO A 652 5.55 8.08 8.96
C PRO A 652 5.54 8.80 7.59
N ALA A 653 6.50 8.47 6.71
CA ALA A 653 6.57 9.03 5.36
C ALA A 653 5.47 8.48 4.44
N LEU A 654 5.16 7.17 4.55
CA LEU A 654 4.06 6.52 3.84
C LEU A 654 2.71 7.17 4.17
N ARG A 655 2.47 7.47 5.46
CA ARG A 655 1.24 8.17 5.90
C ARG A 655 1.19 9.64 5.50
N ALA A 656 2.34 10.32 5.46
CA ALA A 656 2.41 11.74 5.10
C ALA A 656 2.31 11.98 3.59
N ALA A 657 2.59 10.99 2.78
CA ALA A 657 2.49 11.05 1.33
C ALA A 657 1.03 11.20 0.85
N ASN A 658 0.86 11.62 -0.40
CA ASN A 658 -0.45 11.57 -1.05
C ASN A 658 -0.85 10.12 -1.33
N ILE A 659 0.14 9.26 -1.62
CA ILE A 659 -0.04 7.82 -1.81
C ILE A 659 1.13 7.09 -1.15
N GLY A 660 0.85 6.28 -0.15
CA GLY A 660 1.81 5.34 0.43
C GLY A 660 1.78 4.00 -0.29
N VAL A 661 2.95 3.46 -0.62
CA VAL A 661 3.13 2.17 -1.31
C VAL A 661 4.08 1.30 -0.51
N ALA A 662 3.60 0.20 0.06
CA ALA A 662 4.44 -0.74 0.82
C ALA A 662 4.82 -1.99 0.04
N MET A 663 5.97 -2.58 0.39
CA MET A 663 6.35 -3.90 -0.08
C MET A 663 5.51 -4.98 0.60
N GLY A 664 5.11 -6.02 -0.14
CA GLY A 664 4.21 -7.06 0.34
C GLY A 664 4.94 -8.22 1.03
N ARG A 665 6.02 -8.71 0.41
CA ARG A 665 6.80 -9.85 0.92
C ARG A 665 7.89 -9.42 1.90
N GLY A 666 8.70 -8.47 1.50
CA GLY A 666 9.82 -7.96 2.29
C GLY A 666 9.41 -6.84 3.25
N GLY A 667 8.21 -6.27 3.10
CA GLY A 667 7.74 -5.18 3.94
C GLY A 667 7.28 -5.62 5.31
N THR A 668 7.52 -4.78 6.33
CA THR A 668 7.00 -4.98 7.68
C THR A 668 5.50 -4.75 7.75
N ASP A 669 4.85 -5.31 8.76
CA ASP A 669 3.42 -5.11 8.99
C ASP A 669 3.08 -3.63 9.22
N VAL A 670 3.97 -2.91 9.87
CA VAL A 670 3.86 -1.45 10.08
C VAL A 670 3.78 -0.69 8.76
N ALA A 671 4.71 -0.98 7.84
CA ALA A 671 4.73 -0.35 6.52
C ALA A 671 3.45 -0.69 5.73
N ARG A 672 3.05 -1.98 5.72
CA ARG A 672 1.82 -2.42 5.04
C ARG A 672 0.56 -1.76 5.61
N GLN A 673 0.50 -1.56 6.93
CA GLN A 673 -0.65 -0.89 7.56
C GLN A 673 -0.66 0.63 7.35
N ALA A 674 0.50 1.24 7.18
CA ALA A 674 0.62 2.68 6.91
C ALA A 674 0.32 3.05 5.46
N ALA A 675 0.45 2.11 4.52
CA ALA A 675 0.34 2.35 3.08
C ALA A 675 -1.09 2.24 2.54
N ASP A 676 -1.36 2.92 1.43
CA ASP A 676 -2.61 2.84 0.66
C ASP A 676 -2.60 1.69 -0.34
N LEU A 677 -1.42 1.34 -0.84
CA LEU A 677 -1.17 0.31 -1.84
C LEU A 677 -0.08 -0.67 -1.35
N ILE A 678 -0.17 -1.93 -1.78
CA ILE A 678 0.83 -2.96 -1.45
C ILE A 678 1.26 -3.67 -2.72
N LEU A 679 2.59 -3.81 -2.92
CA LEU A 679 3.18 -4.54 -4.04
C LEU A 679 3.44 -5.99 -3.64
N THR A 680 2.74 -6.94 -4.23
CA THR A 680 2.89 -8.37 -3.87
C THR A 680 4.18 -9.02 -4.37
N ASP A 681 4.88 -8.38 -5.29
CA ASP A 681 6.15 -8.81 -5.88
C ASP A 681 7.35 -7.97 -5.43
N ASP A 682 7.12 -6.95 -4.59
CA ASP A 682 8.12 -5.98 -4.11
C ASP A 682 8.87 -5.26 -5.23
N ASN A 683 8.28 -5.13 -6.42
CA ASN A 683 8.96 -4.59 -7.58
C ASN A 683 8.45 -3.18 -7.94
N PHE A 684 9.37 -2.22 -8.05
CA PHE A 684 9.07 -0.85 -8.48
C PHE A 684 8.32 -0.80 -9.83
N ALA A 685 8.60 -1.73 -10.75
CA ALA A 685 7.93 -1.79 -12.05
C ALA A 685 6.41 -1.94 -11.92
N SER A 686 5.92 -2.60 -10.88
CA SER A 686 4.49 -2.77 -10.60
C SER A 686 3.81 -1.44 -10.24
N ILE A 687 4.54 -0.47 -9.67
CA ILE A 687 4.01 0.89 -9.41
C ILE A 687 3.61 1.55 -10.73
N VAL A 688 4.45 1.43 -11.76
CA VAL A 688 4.17 2.02 -13.08
C VAL A 688 2.94 1.40 -13.72
N ASN A 689 2.75 0.09 -13.54
CA ASN A 689 1.52 -0.59 -13.95
C ASN A 689 0.30 -0.05 -13.19
N GLY A 690 0.45 0.21 -11.89
CA GLY A 690 -0.57 0.86 -11.07
C GLY A 690 -0.90 2.28 -11.55
N VAL A 691 0.11 3.10 -11.88
CA VAL A 691 -0.09 4.43 -12.48
C VAL A 691 -0.88 4.33 -13.78
N GLU A 692 -0.54 3.37 -14.65
CA GLU A 692 -1.26 3.14 -15.91
C GLU A 692 -2.75 2.87 -15.65
N GLU A 693 -3.07 1.90 -14.79
CA GLU A 693 -4.47 1.55 -14.48
C GLU A 693 -5.21 2.69 -13.76
N GLY A 694 -4.54 3.44 -12.90
CA GLY A 694 -5.12 4.63 -12.26
C GLY A 694 -5.51 5.72 -13.28
N ARG A 695 -4.66 5.97 -14.27
CA ARG A 695 -4.97 6.89 -15.39
C ARG A 695 -6.12 6.39 -16.25
N VAL A 696 -6.20 5.08 -16.48
CA VAL A 696 -7.32 4.46 -17.22
C VAL A 696 -8.63 4.64 -16.45
N ALA A 697 -8.64 4.32 -15.15
CA ALA A 697 -9.83 4.46 -14.32
C ALA A 697 -10.35 5.91 -14.32
N TYR A 698 -9.45 6.90 -14.14
CA TYR A 698 -9.80 8.31 -14.20
C TYR A 698 -10.32 8.73 -15.59
N SER A 699 -9.68 8.26 -16.67
CA SER A 699 -10.16 8.53 -18.04
C SER A 699 -11.55 7.98 -18.28
N ASN A 700 -11.84 6.77 -17.78
CA ASN A 700 -13.17 6.15 -17.93
C ASN A 700 -14.24 6.92 -17.13
N ILE A 701 -13.93 7.40 -15.93
CA ILE A 701 -14.82 8.29 -15.17
C ILE A 701 -15.14 9.55 -15.98
N ARG A 702 -14.17 10.16 -16.64
CA ARG A 702 -14.39 11.34 -17.47
C ARG A 702 -15.26 11.04 -18.69
N LYS A 703 -15.08 9.88 -19.34
CA LYS A 703 -15.90 9.44 -20.48
C LYS A 703 -17.36 9.30 -20.08
N VAL A 704 -17.63 8.68 -18.94
CA VAL A 704 -18.99 8.59 -18.37
C VAL A 704 -19.56 9.97 -18.05
N THR A 705 -18.76 10.83 -17.41
CA THR A 705 -19.19 12.21 -17.11
C THR A 705 -19.55 12.97 -18.39
N TRP A 706 -18.74 12.82 -19.45
CA TRP A 706 -19.03 13.47 -20.72
C TRP A 706 -20.33 12.96 -21.37
N LEU A 707 -20.56 11.66 -21.38
CA LEU A 707 -21.81 11.07 -21.89
C LEU A 707 -23.01 11.69 -21.15
N LEU A 708 -23.07 11.55 -19.85
CA LEU A 708 -24.22 11.98 -19.02
C LEU A 708 -24.50 13.48 -19.11
N ILE A 709 -23.47 14.32 -19.11
CA ILE A 709 -23.68 15.77 -19.17
C ILE A 709 -24.08 16.22 -20.58
N SER A 710 -23.58 15.58 -21.64
CA SER A 710 -23.95 15.97 -23.02
C SER A 710 -25.36 15.51 -23.40
N THR A 711 -25.81 14.34 -22.91
CA THR A 711 -27.20 13.88 -23.11
C THR A 711 -28.18 14.74 -22.35
N GLY A 712 -27.93 15.04 -21.06
CA GLY A 712 -28.75 15.96 -20.30
C GLY A 712 -28.80 17.40 -20.88
N ALA A 713 -27.68 17.88 -21.43
CA ALA A 713 -27.66 19.19 -22.10
C ALA A 713 -28.52 19.18 -23.39
N ALA A 714 -28.54 18.08 -24.13
CA ALA A 714 -29.39 17.94 -25.33
C ALA A 714 -30.88 17.93 -24.96
N GLU A 715 -31.25 17.22 -23.90
CA GLU A 715 -32.64 17.19 -23.39
C GLU A 715 -33.06 18.58 -22.91
N ILE A 716 -32.24 19.26 -22.11
CA ILE A 716 -32.55 20.63 -21.66
C ILE A 716 -32.73 21.57 -22.83
N LEU A 717 -31.87 21.50 -23.85
CA LEU A 717 -32.00 22.33 -25.06
C LEU A 717 -33.30 22.02 -25.85
N LEU A 718 -33.66 20.75 -25.99
CA LEU A 718 -34.89 20.31 -26.64
C LEU A 718 -36.12 20.91 -25.96
N PHE A 719 -36.21 20.86 -24.64
CA PHE A 719 -37.28 21.46 -23.87
C PHE A 719 -37.32 22.97 -23.96
N PHE A 720 -36.14 23.60 -23.89
CA PHE A 720 -36.03 25.05 -24.02
C PHE A 720 -36.53 25.57 -25.38
N LEU A 721 -36.11 24.92 -26.48
CA LEU A 721 -36.56 25.30 -27.82
C LEU A 721 -38.07 25.03 -27.99
N SER A 722 -38.58 23.88 -27.49
CA SER A 722 -40.01 23.58 -27.52
C SER A 722 -40.83 24.63 -26.76
N PHE A 723 -40.32 25.10 -25.60
CA PHE A 723 -40.94 26.19 -24.86
C PHE A 723 -40.94 27.51 -25.66
N ILE A 724 -39.85 27.91 -26.31
CA ILE A 724 -39.75 29.13 -27.09
C ILE A 724 -40.76 29.11 -28.24
N PHE A 725 -40.89 28.01 -28.95
CA PHE A 725 -41.76 27.84 -30.10
C PHE A 725 -43.19 27.43 -29.75
N SER A 726 -43.53 27.42 -28.45
CA SER A 726 -44.87 27.08 -27.94
C SER A 726 -45.38 25.72 -28.42
N LEU A 727 -44.49 24.74 -28.48
CA LEU A 727 -44.81 23.35 -28.75
C LEU A 727 -45.27 22.64 -27.46
N PRO A 728 -46.06 21.53 -27.56
CA PRO A 728 -46.31 20.69 -26.39
C PRO A 728 -45.04 20.10 -25.82
N LEU A 729 -45.12 19.47 -24.65
CA LEU A 729 -43.98 18.81 -24.01
C LEU A 729 -43.35 17.76 -24.94
N PRO A 730 -42.05 17.86 -25.29
CA PRO A 730 -41.45 16.97 -26.27
C PRO A 730 -41.33 15.54 -25.79
N LEU A 731 -41.08 15.35 -24.50
CA LEU A 731 -41.02 14.05 -23.81
C LEU A 731 -41.69 14.19 -22.45
N ASN A 732 -42.38 13.16 -22.01
CA ASN A 732 -42.90 13.11 -20.63
C ASN A 732 -41.85 12.59 -19.64
N ALA A 733 -42.08 12.75 -18.34
CA ALA A 733 -41.14 12.36 -17.28
C ALA A 733 -40.77 10.86 -17.35
N VAL A 734 -41.70 10.00 -17.76
CA VAL A 734 -41.49 8.56 -17.89
C VAL A 734 -40.50 8.25 -19.04
N GLN A 735 -40.64 8.92 -20.18
CA GLN A 735 -39.78 8.75 -21.34
C GLN A 735 -38.34 9.24 -21.04
N LEU A 736 -38.21 10.36 -20.33
CA LEU A 736 -36.92 10.86 -19.87
C LEU A 736 -36.25 9.91 -18.85
N LEU A 737 -37.05 9.39 -17.93
CA LEU A 737 -36.57 8.42 -16.96
C LEU A 737 -36.12 7.13 -17.64
N TRP A 738 -36.78 6.68 -18.70
CA TRP A 738 -36.33 5.57 -19.53
C TRP A 738 -34.98 5.85 -20.19
N LEU A 739 -34.80 7.03 -20.80
CA LEU A 739 -33.54 7.45 -21.41
C LEU A 739 -32.38 7.45 -20.39
N ASN A 740 -32.56 8.19 -19.30
CA ASN A 740 -31.49 8.41 -18.34
C ASN A 740 -31.12 7.17 -17.51
N LEU A 741 -32.07 6.28 -17.30
CA LEU A 741 -31.92 5.17 -16.41
C LEU A 741 -31.60 3.86 -17.13
N VAL A 742 -32.39 3.52 -18.13
CA VAL A 742 -32.27 2.23 -18.82
C VAL A 742 -31.19 2.32 -19.88
N THR A 743 -31.16 3.38 -20.67
CA THR A 743 -30.20 3.55 -21.78
C THR A 743 -28.85 3.98 -21.24
N ASN A 744 -28.78 5.12 -20.56
CA ASN A 744 -27.53 5.66 -20.02
C ASN A 744 -26.93 4.76 -18.94
N GLY A 745 -27.71 4.16 -18.03
CA GLY A 745 -27.22 3.32 -16.97
C GLY A 745 -26.42 2.09 -17.43
N ILE A 746 -26.79 1.49 -18.57
CA ILE A 746 -26.04 0.39 -19.19
C ILE A 746 -24.75 0.93 -19.87
N GLN A 747 -24.86 2.07 -20.55
CA GLN A 747 -23.74 2.70 -21.27
C GLN A 747 -22.66 3.22 -20.32
N ASP A 748 -23.06 3.77 -19.17
CA ASP A 748 -22.15 4.23 -18.14
C ASP A 748 -21.27 3.10 -17.60
N VAL A 749 -21.88 1.96 -17.32
CA VAL A 749 -21.14 0.76 -16.89
C VAL A 749 -20.23 0.26 -18.02
N ALA A 750 -20.71 0.23 -19.27
CA ALA A 750 -19.88 -0.19 -20.40
C ALA A 750 -18.64 0.71 -20.57
N LEU A 751 -18.80 2.04 -20.47
CA LEU A 751 -17.67 2.97 -20.53
C LEU A 751 -16.70 2.84 -19.33
N ALA A 752 -17.20 2.45 -18.16
CA ALA A 752 -16.35 2.20 -16.99
C ALA A 752 -15.41 0.99 -17.21
N PHE A 753 -15.78 0.02 -18.06
CA PHE A 753 -14.96 -1.12 -18.47
C PHE A 753 -14.00 -0.84 -19.63
N GLU A 754 -14.04 0.34 -20.26
CA GLU A 754 -13.25 0.66 -21.44
C GLU A 754 -11.75 0.40 -21.19
N GLN A 755 -11.07 -0.12 -22.22
CA GLN A 755 -9.66 -0.47 -22.14
C GLN A 755 -8.77 0.76 -22.24
N LYS A 756 -7.48 0.57 -21.90
CA LYS A 756 -6.48 1.65 -21.96
C LYS A 756 -6.25 2.14 -23.39
N GLU A 757 -6.12 3.45 -23.54
CA GLU A 757 -5.60 4.05 -24.75
C GLU A 757 -4.07 3.84 -24.83
N PRO A 758 -3.49 3.52 -26.01
CA PRO A 758 -2.05 3.27 -26.13
C PRO A 758 -1.15 4.40 -25.64
N SER A 759 -1.65 5.66 -25.62
CA SER A 759 -0.89 6.85 -25.25
C SER A 759 -1.05 7.28 -23.79
N VAL A 760 -1.59 6.43 -22.92
CA VAL A 760 -1.88 6.78 -21.50
C VAL A 760 -0.63 7.18 -20.72
N LEU A 761 0.51 6.54 -20.98
CA LEU A 761 1.80 6.85 -20.35
C LEU A 761 2.67 7.83 -21.16
N ASP A 762 2.21 8.30 -22.32
CA ASP A 762 2.96 9.28 -23.13
C ASP A 762 2.56 10.73 -22.82
N ARG A 763 1.71 10.94 -21.83
CA ARG A 763 1.20 12.24 -21.41
C ARG A 763 1.67 12.55 -19.99
N PRO A 764 1.97 13.83 -19.68
CA PRO A 764 2.28 14.22 -18.31
C PRO A 764 1.08 13.99 -17.40
N PRO A 765 1.30 13.85 -16.07
CA PRO A 765 0.23 13.76 -15.10
C PRO A 765 -0.64 15.02 -15.14
N ARG A 766 -1.92 14.84 -14.90
CA ARG A 766 -2.82 15.99 -14.77
C ARG A 766 -2.57 16.70 -13.44
N PRO A 767 -2.51 18.02 -13.42
CA PRO A 767 -2.38 18.77 -12.17
C PRO A 767 -3.51 18.40 -11.20
N PRO A 768 -3.24 18.21 -9.90
CA PRO A 768 -4.26 17.91 -8.89
C PRO A 768 -5.36 18.96 -8.79
N SER A 769 -5.06 20.21 -9.17
CA SER A 769 -6.00 21.34 -9.19
C SER A 769 -6.92 21.36 -10.41
N GLN A 770 -6.64 20.54 -11.44
CA GLN A 770 -7.43 20.53 -12.66
C GLN A 770 -8.83 19.96 -12.38
N PRO A 771 -9.92 20.66 -12.74
CA PRO A 771 -11.27 20.15 -12.59
C PRO A 771 -11.50 18.94 -13.51
N ILE A 772 -12.41 18.06 -13.11
CA ILE A 772 -12.81 16.92 -13.92
C ILE A 772 -13.38 17.38 -15.26
N PHE A 773 -14.11 18.47 -15.23
CA PHE A 773 -14.75 19.12 -16.39
C PHE A 773 -13.88 20.28 -16.86
N ASP A 774 -12.94 19.97 -17.76
CA ASP A 774 -12.02 20.97 -18.33
C ASP A 774 -12.65 21.68 -19.56
N ARG A 775 -11.97 22.71 -20.05
CA ARG A 775 -12.45 23.52 -21.17
C ARG A 775 -12.78 22.67 -22.42
N ARG A 776 -11.94 21.68 -22.71
CA ARG A 776 -12.15 20.80 -23.84
C ARG A 776 -13.43 19.96 -23.70
N MET A 777 -13.66 19.46 -22.50
CA MET A 777 -14.85 18.68 -22.20
C MET A 777 -16.11 19.57 -22.24
N ILE A 778 -16.02 20.82 -21.80
CA ILE A 778 -17.11 21.82 -21.97
C ILE A 778 -17.41 22.01 -23.43
N GLU A 779 -16.40 22.27 -24.25
CA GLU A 779 -16.56 22.47 -25.72
C GLU A 779 -17.20 21.25 -26.39
N GLN A 780 -16.75 20.04 -26.05
CA GLN A 780 -17.30 18.79 -26.57
C GLN A 780 -18.73 18.55 -26.11
N THR A 781 -19.05 18.84 -24.86
CA THR A 781 -20.42 18.72 -24.30
C THR A 781 -21.38 19.69 -24.95
N VAL A 782 -20.98 20.95 -25.09
CA VAL A 782 -21.80 21.97 -25.75
C VAL A 782 -22.05 21.62 -27.21
N LEU A 783 -21.03 21.17 -27.93
CA LEU A 783 -21.18 20.78 -29.34
C LEU A 783 -22.10 19.57 -29.50
N SER A 784 -21.87 18.48 -28.70
CA SER A 784 -22.69 17.26 -28.77
C SER A 784 -24.13 17.52 -28.35
N GLY A 785 -24.31 18.21 -27.21
CA GLY A 785 -25.63 18.54 -26.66
C GLY A 785 -26.41 19.47 -27.61
N ALA A 786 -25.75 20.50 -28.17
CA ALA A 786 -26.37 21.42 -29.14
C ALA A 786 -26.78 20.67 -30.41
N TYR A 787 -25.93 19.78 -30.94
CA TYR A 787 -26.25 19.00 -32.14
C TYR A 787 -27.46 18.08 -31.89
N MET A 788 -27.39 17.22 -30.84
CA MET A 788 -28.47 16.28 -30.53
C MET A 788 -29.77 16.99 -30.21
N GLY A 789 -29.75 18.02 -29.34
CA GLY A 789 -30.92 18.76 -28.92
C GLY A 789 -31.59 19.55 -30.06
N THR A 790 -30.76 20.18 -30.92
CA THR A 790 -31.29 20.94 -32.08
C THR A 790 -31.90 20.03 -33.15
N VAL A 791 -31.25 18.91 -33.46
CA VAL A 791 -31.80 17.96 -34.46
C VAL A 791 -33.10 17.32 -33.94
N ALA A 792 -33.09 16.89 -32.69
CA ALA A 792 -34.29 16.37 -32.03
C ALA A 792 -35.43 17.37 -32.06
N PHE A 793 -35.16 18.66 -31.74
CA PHE A 793 -36.14 19.74 -31.81
C PHE A 793 -36.64 19.96 -33.25
N CYS A 794 -35.78 20.00 -34.24
CA CYS A 794 -36.18 20.21 -35.62
C CYS A 794 -37.13 19.09 -36.14
N VAL A 795 -36.83 17.84 -35.77
CA VAL A 795 -37.69 16.71 -36.12
C VAL A 795 -39.06 16.81 -35.39
N PHE A 796 -39.02 17.11 -34.08
CA PHE A 796 -40.25 17.28 -33.29
C PHE A 796 -41.10 18.43 -33.81
N TYR A 797 -40.49 19.62 -34.13
CA TYR A 797 -41.14 20.74 -34.72
C TYR A 797 -41.79 20.39 -36.06
N TRP A 798 -41.04 19.65 -36.92
CA TRP A 798 -41.53 19.23 -38.23
C TRP A 798 -42.76 18.30 -38.07
N MET A 799 -42.73 17.33 -37.19
CA MET A 799 -43.85 16.43 -36.97
C MET A 799 -45.09 17.18 -36.46
N MET A 800 -44.92 18.10 -35.50
CA MET A 800 -46.02 18.89 -34.94
C MET A 800 -46.59 19.94 -35.92
N ALA A 801 -45.82 20.37 -36.90
CA ALA A 801 -46.27 21.31 -37.94
C ALA A 801 -46.97 20.63 -39.12
N HIS A 802 -46.89 19.31 -39.27
CA HIS A 802 -47.48 18.60 -40.40
C HIS A 802 -48.71 17.82 -39.99
N PRO A 803 -49.85 17.93 -40.70
CA PRO A 803 -51.06 17.16 -40.41
C PRO A 803 -50.78 15.66 -40.64
N GLY A 804 -51.21 14.85 -39.70
CA GLY A 804 -51.04 13.37 -39.77
C GLY A 804 -50.24 12.77 -38.60
N TRP A 805 -49.65 13.61 -37.75
CA TRP A 805 -49.00 13.17 -36.54
C TRP A 805 -49.76 13.63 -35.30
N ASP A 806 -50.04 12.69 -34.41
CA ASP A 806 -50.54 13.07 -33.10
C ASP A 806 -49.33 13.28 -32.10
N GLU A 807 -49.63 13.89 -30.99
CA GLU A 807 -48.64 14.19 -29.96
C GLU A 807 -47.99 12.91 -29.39
N PHE A 808 -48.73 11.84 -29.26
CA PHE A 808 -48.27 10.57 -28.74
C PHE A 808 -47.27 9.90 -29.72
N GLU A 809 -47.61 9.84 -31.00
CA GLU A 809 -46.74 9.29 -32.05
C GLU A 809 -45.46 10.09 -32.18
N ALA A 810 -45.57 11.44 -32.18
CA ALA A 810 -44.43 12.34 -32.28
C ALA A 810 -43.44 12.15 -31.11
N ARG A 811 -43.94 12.03 -29.88
CA ARG A 811 -43.12 11.74 -28.69
C ARG A 811 -42.42 10.38 -28.75
N ASN A 812 -43.09 9.35 -29.25
CA ASN A 812 -42.48 8.01 -29.34
C ASN A 812 -41.38 7.97 -30.40
N ILE A 813 -41.55 8.63 -31.52
CA ILE A 813 -40.49 8.76 -32.55
C ILE A 813 -39.33 9.59 -32.00
N LEU A 814 -39.61 10.69 -31.29
CA LEU A 814 -38.59 11.51 -30.66
C LEU A 814 -37.82 10.72 -29.61
N LEU A 815 -38.47 9.92 -28.80
CA LEU A 815 -37.83 9.02 -27.85
C LEU A 815 -36.88 8.05 -28.57
N LEU A 816 -37.30 7.43 -29.66
CA LEU A 816 -36.45 6.54 -30.47
C LEU A 816 -35.22 7.27 -31.02
N ILE A 817 -35.40 8.50 -31.49
CA ILE A 817 -34.30 9.34 -32.03
C ILE A 817 -33.29 9.64 -30.91
N MET A 818 -33.77 10.00 -29.71
CA MET A 818 -32.90 10.27 -28.57
C MET A 818 -32.12 9.01 -28.15
N VAL A 819 -32.75 7.84 -28.10
CA VAL A 819 -32.06 6.56 -27.85
C VAL A 819 -30.99 6.28 -28.89
N LEU A 820 -31.26 6.53 -30.18
CA LEU A 820 -30.27 6.36 -31.25
C LEU A 820 -29.10 7.35 -31.14
N PHE A 821 -29.39 8.59 -30.75
CA PHE A 821 -28.33 9.57 -30.47
C PHE A 821 -27.44 9.13 -29.30
N GLU A 822 -27.98 8.68 -28.18
CA GLU A 822 -27.22 8.18 -27.03
C GLU A 822 -26.36 6.97 -27.41
N ASN A 823 -26.95 5.98 -28.10
CA ASN A 823 -26.24 4.81 -28.60
C ASN A 823 -25.11 5.16 -29.58
N THR A 824 -25.27 6.20 -30.38
CA THR A 824 -24.22 6.68 -31.26
C THR A 824 -23.17 7.49 -30.51
N HIS A 825 -23.63 8.32 -29.57
CA HIS A 825 -22.76 9.20 -28.81
C HIS A 825 -21.85 8.44 -27.82
N VAL A 826 -22.30 7.29 -27.27
CA VAL A 826 -21.44 6.44 -26.43
C VAL A 826 -20.17 6.02 -27.17
N PHE A 827 -20.23 5.75 -28.50
CA PHE A 827 -19.04 5.46 -29.28
C PHE A 827 -18.10 6.66 -29.39
N ASN A 828 -18.63 7.89 -29.46
CA ASN A 828 -17.83 9.11 -29.42
C ASN A 828 -17.14 9.29 -28.06
N CYS A 829 -17.83 8.91 -26.98
CA CYS A 829 -17.32 9.02 -25.62
C CYS A 829 -16.21 8.00 -25.28
N ARG A 830 -15.97 6.96 -26.10
CA ARG A 830 -14.90 5.97 -25.87
C ARG A 830 -13.50 6.57 -25.87
N SER A 831 -13.28 7.72 -26.48
CA SER A 831 -12.01 8.44 -26.44
C SER A 831 -12.19 9.95 -26.51
N GLU A 832 -11.45 10.68 -25.67
CA GLU A 832 -11.41 12.15 -25.73
C GLU A 832 -10.55 12.71 -26.90
N SER A 833 -9.71 11.86 -27.52
CA SER A 833 -8.67 12.31 -28.45
C SER A 833 -8.72 11.65 -29.84
N ARG A 834 -9.41 10.53 -29.99
CA ARG A 834 -9.48 9.73 -31.21
C ARG A 834 -10.90 9.66 -31.73
N ALA A 835 -11.06 9.68 -33.05
CA ALA A 835 -12.36 9.44 -33.66
C ALA A 835 -12.84 8.01 -33.38
N ALA A 836 -14.14 7.84 -33.09
CA ALA A 836 -14.76 6.55 -32.73
C ALA A 836 -14.41 5.41 -33.72
N LEU A 837 -14.39 5.71 -35.03
CA LEU A 837 -14.07 4.76 -36.12
C LEU A 837 -12.61 4.23 -36.10
N ARG A 838 -11.71 4.86 -35.31
CA ARG A 838 -10.30 4.44 -35.17
C ARG A 838 -10.06 3.60 -33.93
N ILE A 839 -11.08 3.33 -33.15
CA ILE A 839 -11.00 2.55 -31.92
C ILE A 839 -11.49 1.13 -32.24
N PRO A 840 -10.70 0.07 -31.96
CA PRO A 840 -11.15 -1.29 -32.23
C PRO A 840 -12.39 -1.63 -31.41
N LEU A 841 -13.30 -2.40 -32.03
CA LEU A 841 -14.53 -2.86 -31.39
C LEU A 841 -14.32 -4.09 -30.48
N ASN A 842 -13.08 -4.57 -30.36
CA ASN A 842 -12.70 -5.78 -29.64
C ASN A 842 -12.51 -5.55 -28.13
N ALA A 843 -13.30 -4.71 -27.51
CA ALA A 843 -13.24 -4.50 -26.09
C ALA A 843 -14.42 -5.16 -25.36
#